data_166f3c78654880aa3cb8967c12728a33
#
_entry.id   166f3c78654880aa3cb8967c12728a33
#
_cell.length_a   1.000
_cell.length_b   1.000
_cell.length_c   1.000
_cell.angle_alpha   90.00
_cell.angle_beta   90.00
_cell.angle_gamma   90.00
#
_symmetry.space_group_name_H-M   'P 1'
#
loop_
_entity.id
_entity.type
_entity.pdbx_description
1 polymer ?
#
loop_
_entity_poly.entity_id
_entity_poly.type
_entity_poly.pdbx_seq_one_letter_code
_entity_poly.pdbx_strand_id
1 'polypeptide(L)'
;AVERLLREIQSVFGVELSRSSMSGLIRELKAGPAPPNSSPADEPSASAHPRPEEAPAMPAQEELAEASPATATEKGETRVNCLADSPTDRLPQSAANQGIQAGAPSGNTARPSPFFPRDPAPGLYWCDHAGVLIFAAALAAVSKVSATSQAILAQWMAALWLGAQNIEQTKFLNSEDLELILGGVVRFPTPQRDQLKSLAADAGLIDALWRFNWNNLGPSVGTDFYFDPHTKHYTGEQNVLKGWCPKIRFADEVLHSDFIHTAQGAPIYFETTDNFADLRQRFGGVIARARQALQWPADTVPTFVVDRGIYGQEFFRQVAEDPTFHLITWQKGFMTEAWGPEKVMGKTTIVRHRNSSTDVRLYQFEYVERAWEANPKLRQIVVQATDEGGRTIQVAILTDDPNRAAVEIIKVMFQRWLQENDFKYLDKHFGINQITSYRSIEYEQLKGQVEDREIRSAARKALDLNLKQATAALKRHLLAEEQALRAHQRRAQKRLELEANLAQEATTDTAQYRALSRQVASVKSADGRYETTCVERRKAIDQSHQRIAAIQVQIVGTRATESRMEALIQAQMVKLDCRCKRLLDVLRISARNLFYQALQPFKKAYDNYRDDHDHFRKLSQSPGVLEVGAERIVIHLMPRTNYGGELRKAVLHTLDAINAEGLEYPCLEGRKLNFRLGQRSEMELKMNVDA
;
A
#
# COMPACT_ATOMS: atom_id res chain seq x y z
N ALA A 1 -28.89 35.52 4.36
CA ALA A 1 -28.40 35.59 5.74
C ALA A 1 -27.02 34.95 5.87
N VAL A 2 -26.83 33.70 5.46
CA VAL A 2 -25.53 32.98 5.55
C VAL A 2 -24.42 33.67 4.76
N GLU A 3 -24.67 34.16 3.55
CA GLU A 3 -23.67 34.90 2.77
C GLU A 3 -23.34 36.29 3.36
N ARG A 4 -24.25 36.90 4.09
CA ARG A 4 -23.97 38.16 4.80
C ARG A 4 -23.10 37.89 6.03
N LEU A 5 -23.37 36.82 6.76
CA LEU A 5 -22.56 36.38 7.91
C LEU A 5 -21.13 35.98 7.50
N LEU A 6 -21.01 35.30 6.36
CA LEU A 6 -19.70 34.90 5.80
C LEU A 6 -18.89 36.12 5.33
N ARG A 7 -19.54 37.13 4.71
CA ARG A 7 -18.87 38.40 4.35
C ARG A 7 -18.47 39.21 5.58
N GLU A 8 -19.26 39.21 6.65
CA GLU A 8 -18.87 39.85 7.93
C GLU A 8 -17.70 39.15 8.57
N ILE A 9 -17.67 37.79 8.58
CA ILE A 9 -16.52 37.00 9.08
C ILE A 9 -15.27 37.29 8.23
N GLN A 10 -15.39 37.34 6.92
CA GLN A 10 -14.27 37.64 6.01
C GLN A 10 -13.78 39.08 6.16
N SER A 11 -14.68 40.05 6.35
CA SER A 11 -14.33 41.45 6.55
C SER A 11 -13.70 41.76 7.92
N VAL A 12 -14.10 41.04 8.96
CA VAL A 12 -13.59 41.21 10.33
C VAL A 12 -12.29 40.46 10.57
N PHE A 13 -12.08 39.32 9.90
CA PHE A 13 -10.95 38.41 10.20
C PHE A 13 -9.93 38.24 9.06
N GLY A 14 -10.13 38.86 7.89
CA GLY A 14 -9.18 38.78 6.77
C GLY A 14 -8.91 37.38 6.23
N VAL A 15 -9.78 36.40 6.56
CA VAL A 15 -9.60 34.99 6.20
C VAL A 15 -10.44 34.67 4.96
N GLU A 16 -9.81 34.42 3.82
CA GLU A 16 -10.46 33.83 2.66
C GLU A 16 -10.84 32.37 2.93
N LEU A 17 -12.12 32.11 3.10
CA LEU A 17 -12.64 30.75 3.19
C LEU A 17 -12.75 30.14 1.79
N SER A 18 -12.15 28.99 1.56
CA SER A 18 -12.24 28.30 0.28
C SER A 18 -13.69 27.89 -0.03
N ARG A 19 -14.06 27.82 -1.33
CA ARG A 19 -15.39 27.35 -1.76
C ARG A 19 -15.76 25.95 -1.21
N SER A 20 -14.79 25.09 -0.98
CA SER A 20 -15.00 23.77 -0.38
C SER A 20 -15.39 23.84 1.10
N SER A 21 -14.81 24.76 1.85
CA SER A 21 -15.21 25.04 3.25
C SER A 21 -16.60 25.64 3.33
N MET A 22 -17.02 26.43 2.34
CA MET A 22 -18.36 26.96 2.23
C MET A 22 -19.42 25.89 1.89
N SER A 23 -19.09 24.96 1.01
CA SER A 23 -20.01 23.88 0.63
C SER A 23 -20.29 22.90 1.79
N GLY A 24 -19.29 22.58 2.59
CA GLY A 24 -19.46 21.80 3.84
C GLY A 24 -20.40 22.51 4.82
N LEU A 25 -20.24 23.80 4.99
CA LEU A 25 -21.04 24.64 5.88
C LEU A 25 -22.51 24.73 5.47
N ILE A 26 -22.79 24.84 4.16
CA ILE A 26 -24.15 24.89 3.62
C ILE A 26 -24.84 23.52 3.76
N ARG A 27 -24.10 22.41 3.67
CA ARG A 27 -24.62 21.06 3.84
C ARG A 27 -24.99 20.77 5.30
N GLU A 28 -24.16 21.16 6.28
CA GLU A 28 -24.47 21.06 7.70
C GLU A 28 -25.67 21.93 8.13
N LEU A 29 -25.82 23.11 7.53
CA LEU A 29 -26.97 24.00 7.78
C LEU A 29 -28.28 23.50 7.17
N LYS A 30 -28.21 22.65 6.11
CA LYS A 30 -29.40 22.05 5.46
C LYS A 30 -29.83 20.72 6.10
N ALA A 31 -28.92 20.00 6.75
CA ALA A 31 -29.23 18.81 7.51
C ALA A 31 -29.69 19.20 8.91
N GLY A 32 -30.94 19.53 9.11
CA GLY A 32 -31.50 19.88 10.42
C GLY A 32 -31.18 18.87 11.53
N PRO A 33 -31.41 19.20 12.83
CA PRO A 33 -31.05 18.32 13.93
C PRO A 33 -31.79 16.97 13.83
N ALA A 34 -31.03 15.88 13.99
CA ALA A 34 -31.60 14.53 14.04
C ALA A 34 -32.67 14.38 15.13
N PRO A 35 -33.78 13.64 14.89
CA PRO A 35 -34.80 13.41 15.87
C PRO A 35 -34.26 12.56 17.04
N PRO A 36 -34.77 12.78 18.28
CA PRO A 36 -34.33 12.03 19.45
C PRO A 36 -34.79 10.57 19.41
N ASN A 37 -33.93 9.69 19.86
CA ASN A 37 -34.08 8.24 20.00
C ASN A 37 -35.39 7.84 20.69
N SER A 38 -36.12 6.91 20.08
CA SER A 38 -37.10 6.06 20.73
C SER A 38 -36.50 4.67 20.96
N SER A 39 -36.60 4.20 22.20
CA SER A 39 -36.14 2.90 22.71
C SER A 39 -36.90 1.70 22.15
N PRO A 40 -36.34 0.49 22.28
CA PRO A 40 -36.76 -0.69 21.54
C PRO A 40 -37.85 -1.50 22.24
N ALA A 41 -38.66 -2.18 21.46
CA ALA A 41 -39.51 -3.27 21.93
C ALA A 41 -39.53 -4.42 20.91
N ASP A 42 -39.15 -5.59 21.43
CA ASP A 42 -39.61 -6.95 21.13
C ASP A 42 -39.50 -7.56 19.73
N GLU A 43 -38.70 -8.64 19.68
CA GLU A 43 -38.66 -9.71 18.65
C GLU A 43 -40.00 -10.48 18.54
N PRO A 44 -40.27 -11.18 17.41
CA PRO A 44 -39.87 -12.60 17.39
C PRO A 44 -39.34 -13.15 16.06
N SER A 45 -38.61 -14.22 16.25
CA SER A 45 -37.97 -15.16 15.33
C SER A 45 -38.75 -15.60 14.10
N ALA A 46 -38.10 -15.79 12.95
CA ALA A 46 -38.08 -17.03 12.14
C ALA A 46 -37.24 -16.94 10.85
N SER A 47 -36.51 -18.01 10.62
CA SER A 47 -36.11 -18.68 9.36
C SER A 47 -35.02 -18.06 8.47
N ALA A 48 -33.98 -18.86 8.36
CA ALA A 48 -32.80 -18.75 7.50
C ALA A 48 -33.12 -18.84 6.01
N HIS A 49 -32.53 -17.91 5.24
CA HIS A 49 -32.11 -18.13 3.85
C HIS A 49 -30.74 -17.48 3.62
N PRO A 50 -29.83 -18.11 2.89
CA PRO A 50 -28.46 -17.61 2.73
C PRO A 50 -28.41 -16.40 1.81
N ARG A 51 -27.73 -15.35 2.28
CA ARG A 51 -27.37 -14.17 1.47
C ARG A 51 -26.23 -14.50 0.52
N PRO A 52 -26.27 -13.98 -0.71
CA PRO A 52 -25.11 -14.03 -1.60
C PRO A 52 -24.00 -13.09 -1.09
N GLU A 53 -22.77 -13.57 -1.12
CA GLU A 53 -21.56 -12.78 -0.82
C GLU A 53 -21.47 -11.54 -1.72
N GLU A 54 -21.45 -10.38 -1.12
CA GLU A 54 -21.19 -9.10 -1.78
C GLU A 54 -19.74 -9.04 -2.27
N ALA A 55 -19.57 -8.77 -3.56
CA ALA A 55 -18.30 -8.37 -4.15
C ALA A 55 -17.84 -7.03 -3.57
N PRO A 56 -16.52 -6.81 -3.37
CA PRO A 56 -16.02 -5.57 -2.77
C PRO A 56 -16.37 -4.38 -3.66
N ALA A 57 -17.15 -3.48 -3.10
CA ALA A 57 -17.46 -2.18 -3.68
C ALA A 57 -16.19 -1.34 -3.80
N MET A 58 -16.02 -0.67 -4.92
CA MET A 58 -15.05 0.42 -5.05
C MET A 58 -15.38 1.50 -4.02
N PRO A 59 -14.38 2.08 -3.32
CA PRO A 59 -14.64 3.05 -2.27
C PRO A 59 -15.30 4.30 -2.84
N ALA A 60 -16.47 4.59 -2.33
CA ALA A 60 -17.12 5.88 -2.48
C ALA A 60 -16.26 6.97 -1.83
N GLN A 61 -16.29 8.15 -2.40
CA GLN A 61 -15.67 9.34 -1.85
C GLN A 61 -16.22 9.61 -0.44
N GLU A 62 -15.37 9.47 0.59
CA GLU A 62 -15.68 10.00 1.92
C GLU A 62 -14.94 11.30 2.16
N GLU A 63 -15.72 12.34 2.40
CA GLU A 63 -15.28 13.61 2.97
C GLU A 63 -14.82 13.39 4.42
N LEU A 64 -13.74 14.08 4.76
CA LEU A 64 -13.15 14.15 6.09
C LEU A 64 -14.20 14.54 7.15
N ALA A 65 -14.63 13.59 7.95
CA ALA A 65 -15.32 13.85 9.22
C ALA A 65 -14.30 13.80 10.37
N GLU A 66 -14.18 14.90 11.09
CA GLU A 66 -13.35 15.04 12.28
C GLU A 66 -13.89 14.18 13.43
N ALA A 67 -13.10 13.28 13.97
CA ALA A 67 -13.40 12.56 15.20
C ALA A 67 -12.80 13.28 16.40
N SER A 68 -13.63 13.60 17.37
CA SER A 68 -13.24 14.04 18.72
C SER A 68 -12.68 12.88 19.54
N PRO A 69 -11.75 13.14 20.49
CA PRO A 69 -11.12 12.10 21.27
C PRO A 69 -12.03 11.57 22.36
N ALA A 70 -12.21 10.25 22.39
CA ALA A 70 -12.84 9.56 23.52
C ALA A 70 -11.75 9.09 24.49
N THR A 71 -12.05 9.29 25.74
CA THR A 71 -11.33 8.97 26.97
C THR A 71 -10.88 7.52 27.06
N ALA A 72 -9.64 7.35 27.52
CA ALA A 72 -9.03 6.09 27.92
C ALA A 72 -9.76 5.48 29.14
N THR A 73 -10.02 4.18 29.07
CA THR A 73 -10.26 3.34 30.23
C THR A 73 -9.25 2.20 30.23
N GLU A 74 -8.51 2.15 31.32
CA GLU A 74 -7.54 1.12 31.64
C GLU A 74 -8.19 -0.27 31.77
N LYS A 75 -7.51 -1.30 31.26
CA LYS A 75 -7.60 -2.67 31.83
C LYS A 75 -6.35 -3.48 31.55
N GLY A 76 -5.65 -3.83 32.64
CA GLY A 76 -5.21 -5.19 32.95
C GLY A 76 -3.97 -5.69 32.28
N GLU A 77 -2.86 -5.51 32.98
CA GLU A 77 -1.59 -6.20 32.76
C GLU A 77 -1.71 -7.72 32.96
N THR A 78 -1.02 -8.49 32.11
CA THR A 78 -0.44 -9.77 32.54
C THR A 78 0.99 -9.85 32.01
N ARG A 79 1.92 -9.60 32.92
CA ARG A 79 3.36 -9.81 32.75
C ARG A 79 3.66 -11.30 32.73
N VAL A 80 4.44 -11.75 31.77
CA VAL A 80 5.25 -12.95 31.88
C VAL A 80 6.71 -12.51 31.82
N ASN A 81 7.38 -12.65 32.98
CA ASN A 81 8.82 -12.50 33.17
C ASN A 81 9.56 -13.61 32.45
N CYS A 82 10.59 -13.27 31.69
CA CYS A 82 11.74 -14.15 31.48
C CYS A 82 13.01 -13.38 31.78
N LEU A 83 13.72 -13.93 32.72
CA LEU A 83 14.96 -13.50 33.38
C LEU A 83 16.11 -13.30 32.38
N ALA A 84 16.89 -12.28 32.66
CA ALA A 84 18.22 -12.04 32.15
C ALA A 84 19.24 -12.92 32.88
N ASP A 85 20.19 -13.44 32.11
CA ASP A 85 21.52 -13.78 32.66
C ASP A 85 22.58 -13.41 31.62
N SER A 86 23.40 -12.44 32.01
CA SER A 86 24.71 -12.18 31.40
C SER A 86 25.77 -12.94 32.21
N PRO A 87 26.84 -13.34 31.55
CA PRO A 87 28.14 -12.92 32.11
C PRO A 87 29.13 -12.41 31.05
N THR A 88 29.79 -11.35 31.44
CA THR A 88 31.09 -10.84 31.00
C THR A 88 32.15 -11.93 30.96
N ASP A 89 33.05 -11.99 29.96
CA ASP A 89 34.47 -11.74 30.13
C ASP A 89 35.33 -11.93 28.85
N ARG A 90 36.20 -10.91 28.65
CA ARG A 90 37.61 -10.96 28.19
C ARG A 90 37.99 -11.44 26.79
N LEU A 91 38.47 -10.46 26.06
CA LEU A 91 39.46 -10.58 24.98
C LEU A 91 40.81 -11.15 25.51
N PRO A 92 41.59 -11.77 24.65
CA PRO A 92 43.01 -11.43 24.57
C PRO A 92 43.48 -11.01 23.16
N GLN A 93 44.46 -10.11 23.21
CA GLN A 93 45.21 -9.54 22.12
C GLN A 93 46.29 -10.48 21.60
N SER A 94 46.59 -10.26 20.29
CA SER A 94 47.91 -10.37 19.63
C SER A 94 48.65 -11.71 19.53
N ALA A 95 48.98 -12.08 18.30
CA ALA A 95 50.33 -12.45 17.90
C ALA A 95 50.53 -12.32 16.39
N ALA A 96 51.70 -11.84 16.07
CA ALA A 96 52.20 -11.35 14.81
C ALA A 96 52.63 -12.45 13.85
N ASN A 97 52.66 -12.04 12.54
CA ASN A 97 53.59 -12.37 11.47
C ASN A 97 54.43 -13.65 11.54
N GLN A 98 54.25 -14.50 10.53
CA GLN A 98 55.40 -15.04 9.79
C GLN A 98 54.99 -15.40 8.36
N GLY A 99 55.73 -14.87 7.40
CA GLY A 99 55.57 -15.12 5.99
C GLY A 99 56.13 -16.48 5.59
N ILE A 100 55.51 -17.09 4.59
CA ILE A 100 56.11 -18.18 3.81
C ILE A 100 55.95 -17.90 2.33
N GLN A 101 57.03 -18.02 1.62
CA GLN A 101 57.31 -17.73 0.21
C GLN A 101 56.53 -18.61 -0.76
N ALA A 102 56.37 -18.05 -1.93
CA ALA A 102 55.80 -18.63 -3.14
C ALA A 102 56.51 -19.89 -3.61
N GLY A 103 55.73 -20.89 -3.98
CA GLY A 103 56.12 -21.98 -4.87
C GLY A 103 54.96 -22.22 -5.82
N ALA A 104 55.13 -21.83 -7.10
CA ALA A 104 54.20 -22.17 -8.15
C ALA A 104 54.33 -23.64 -8.55
N PRO A 105 53.23 -24.34 -8.80
CA PRO A 105 53.18 -25.32 -9.88
C PRO A 105 52.12 -24.93 -10.91
N SER A 106 52.56 -24.88 -12.14
CA SER A 106 51.78 -24.91 -13.36
C SER A 106 50.92 -26.18 -13.41
N GLY A 107 49.62 -25.99 -13.38
CA GLY A 107 48.63 -27.02 -13.60
C GLY A 107 47.27 -26.34 -13.72
N ASN A 108 46.77 -26.26 -14.94
CA ASN A 108 45.48 -25.70 -15.30
C ASN A 108 44.38 -26.65 -14.81
N THR A 109 44.17 -26.73 -13.49
CA THR A 109 42.99 -27.32 -12.91
C THR A 109 42.04 -26.16 -12.66
N ALA A 110 40.94 -26.13 -13.42
CA ALA A 110 39.81 -25.27 -13.14
C ALA A 110 39.49 -25.38 -11.65
N ARG A 111 39.63 -24.28 -10.90
CA ARG A 111 39.24 -24.25 -9.48
C ARG A 111 37.76 -24.63 -9.45
N PRO A 112 37.36 -25.71 -8.70
CA PRO A 112 35.98 -26.02 -8.55
C PRO A 112 35.27 -24.78 -8.06
N SER A 113 34.14 -24.43 -8.69
CA SER A 113 33.30 -23.31 -8.24
C SER A 113 33.04 -23.48 -6.74
N PRO A 114 33.34 -22.51 -5.90
CA PRO A 114 33.11 -22.62 -4.45
C PRO A 114 31.65 -22.84 -4.11
N PHE A 115 30.76 -22.79 -5.10
CA PHE A 115 29.32 -22.96 -4.98
C PHE A 115 28.89 -24.43 -5.05
N PHE A 116 29.66 -25.32 -5.68
CA PHE A 116 29.29 -26.72 -5.90
C PHE A 116 30.39 -27.67 -5.46
N PRO A 117 30.59 -27.92 -4.16
CA PRO A 117 31.74 -28.67 -3.69
C PRO A 117 31.60 -30.19 -3.86
N ARG A 118 30.39 -30.72 -4.18
CA ARG A 118 30.21 -32.18 -4.29
C ARG A 118 29.21 -32.53 -5.40
N ASP A 119 29.72 -33.25 -6.38
CA ASP A 119 28.93 -33.96 -7.36
C ASP A 119 28.26 -35.14 -6.65
N PRO A 120 26.91 -35.25 -6.58
CA PRO A 120 26.26 -36.38 -5.99
C PRO A 120 26.59 -37.64 -6.79
N ALA A 121 27.03 -38.72 -6.11
CA ALA A 121 27.29 -39.99 -6.74
C ALA A 121 26.00 -40.53 -7.43
N PRO A 122 26.12 -41.37 -8.46
CA PRO A 122 24.97 -42.06 -9.01
C PRO A 122 24.23 -42.83 -7.93
N GLY A 123 22.90 -42.71 -7.89
CA GLY A 123 22.07 -43.33 -6.87
C GLY A 123 20.71 -42.64 -6.68
N LEU A 124 19.96 -43.11 -5.70
CA LEU A 124 18.64 -42.58 -5.34
C LEU A 124 18.75 -41.72 -4.07
N TYR A 125 18.30 -40.49 -4.13
CA TYR A 125 18.31 -39.56 -3.02
C TYR A 125 16.91 -39.05 -2.72
N TRP A 126 16.43 -39.24 -1.49
CA TRP A 126 15.22 -38.57 -1.01
C TRP A 126 15.50 -37.09 -0.80
N CYS A 127 14.57 -36.23 -1.18
CA CYS A 127 14.66 -34.79 -1.00
C CYS A 127 13.27 -34.21 -0.68
N ASP A 128 13.10 -33.64 0.52
CA ASP A 128 11.84 -32.98 0.92
C ASP A 128 11.53 -31.73 0.11
N HIS A 129 12.51 -31.21 -0.61
CA HIS A 129 12.46 -29.97 -1.37
C HIS A 129 12.66 -30.15 -2.88
N ALA A 130 12.50 -31.36 -3.40
CA ALA A 130 12.79 -31.72 -4.81
C ALA A 130 12.07 -30.81 -5.82
N GLY A 131 10.85 -30.37 -5.50
CA GLY A 131 10.03 -29.52 -6.37
C GLY A 131 10.67 -28.15 -6.65
N VAL A 132 11.58 -27.67 -5.81
CA VAL A 132 12.25 -26.37 -6.05
C VAL A 132 13.17 -26.42 -7.28
N LEU A 133 13.56 -27.61 -7.73
CA LEU A 133 14.36 -27.80 -8.94
C LEU A 133 13.60 -27.42 -10.22
N ILE A 134 12.30 -27.23 -10.18
CA ILE A 134 11.53 -26.56 -11.25
C ILE A 134 12.14 -25.20 -11.60
N PHE A 135 12.77 -24.53 -10.63
CA PHE A 135 13.46 -23.25 -10.81
C PHE A 135 14.97 -23.38 -11.01
N ALA A 136 15.48 -24.53 -11.43
CA ALA A 136 16.92 -24.80 -11.58
C ALA A 136 17.64 -23.76 -12.42
N ALA A 137 17.09 -23.37 -13.58
CA ALA A 137 17.65 -22.33 -14.42
C ALA A 137 17.77 -20.97 -13.69
N ALA A 138 16.75 -20.61 -12.91
CA ALA A 138 16.72 -19.38 -12.13
C ALA A 138 17.75 -19.41 -10.97
N LEU A 139 17.92 -20.57 -10.30
CA LEU A 139 18.96 -20.78 -9.29
C LEU A 139 20.34 -20.59 -9.88
N ALA A 140 20.61 -21.19 -11.03
CA ALA A 140 21.87 -21.05 -11.75
C ALA A 140 22.11 -19.61 -12.22
N ALA A 141 21.06 -18.91 -12.67
CA ALA A 141 21.19 -17.53 -13.15
C ALA A 141 21.43 -16.54 -12.01
N VAL A 142 20.71 -16.65 -10.88
CA VAL A 142 20.91 -15.75 -9.74
C VAL A 142 22.28 -15.94 -9.09
N SER A 143 22.81 -17.17 -9.10
CA SER A 143 24.15 -17.43 -8.58
C SER A 143 25.24 -16.70 -9.38
N LYS A 144 25.00 -16.37 -10.64
CA LYS A 144 25.93 -15.63 -11.51
C LYS A 144 25.87 -14.10 -11.33
N VAL A 145 24.89 -13.58 -10.60
CA VAL A 145 24.74 -12.13 -10.38
C VAL A 145 25.95 -11.53 -9.65
N SER A 146 26.54 -12.28 -8.71
CA SER A 146 27.73 -11.85 -7.99
C SER A 146 28.63 -13.03 -7.66
N ALA A 147 29.88 -12.93 -8.04
CA ALA A 147 30.88 -14.00 -7.79
C ALA A 147 31.12 -14.29 -6.30
N THR A 148 30.95 -13.28 -5.43
CA THR A 148 31.17 -13.40 -3.98
C THR A 148 29.94 -13.83 -3.20
N SER A 149 28.76 -13.78 -3.82
CA SER A 149 27.47 -13.93 -3.14
C SER A 149 26.62 -15.09 -3.68
N GLN A 150 27.20 -15.91 -4.55
CA GLN A 150 26.51 -16.96 -5.32
C GLN A 150 25.62 -17.86 -4.47
N ALA A 151 26.21 -18.50 -3.45
CA ALA A 151 25.52 -19.48 -2.63
C ALA A 151 24.35 -18.85 -1.84
N ILE A 152 24.56 -17.68 -1.26
CA ILE A 152 23.55 -17.06 -0.40
C ILE A 152 22.35 -16.54 -1.20
N LEU A 153 22.57 -16.01 -2.41
CA LEU A 153 21.49 -15.54 -3.27
C LEU A 153 20.60 -16.71 -3.73
N ALA A 154 21.20 -17.81 -4.19
CA ALA A 154 20.46 -19.01 -4.58
C ALA A 154 19.74 -19.66 -3.37
N GLN A 155 20.40 -19.70 -2.21
CA GLN A 155 19.78 -20.17 -0.98
C GLN A 155 18.52 -19.36 -0.60
N TRP A 156 18.60 -18.02 -0.69
CA TRP A 156 17.43 -17.18 -0.43
C TRP A 156 16.32 -17.36 -1.45
N MET A 157 16.65 -17.49 -2.74
CA MET A 157 15.65 -17.74 -3.78
C MET A 157 14.94 -19.09 -3.53
N ALA A 158 15.69 -20.16 -3.25
CA ALA A 158 15.10 -21.45 -2.90
C ALA A 158 14.22 -21.37 -1.65
N ALA A 159 14.69 -20.72 -0.59
CA ALA A 159 13.94 -20.54 0.65
C ALA A 159 12.61 -19.79 0.42
N LEU A 160 12.60 -18.75 -0.42
CA LEU A 160 11.38 -18.00 -0.76
C LEU A 160 10.36 -18.85 -1.51
N TRP A 161 10.78 -19.68 -2.48
CA TRP A 161 9.88 -20.60 -3.18
C TRP A 161 9.38 -21.71 -2.27
N LEU A 162 10.16 -22.12 -1.28
CA LEU A 162 9.75 -23.07 -0.24
C LEU A 162 8.85 -22.42 0.84
N GLY A 163 8.62 -21.11 0.76
CA GLY A 163 7.66 -20.40 1.61
C GLY A 163 8.26 -19.70 2.82
N ALA A 164 9.60 -19.65 2.97
CA ALA A 164 10.25 -18.89 4.04
C ALA A 164 10.22 -17.39 3.71
N GLN A 165 9.32 -16.65 4.36
CA GLN A 165 9.12 -15.21 4.13
C GLN A 165 10.10 -14.33 4.92
N ASN A 166 10.74 -14.89 5.95
CA ASN A 166 11.72 -14.20 6.80
C ASN A 166 12.83 -15.13 7.26
N ILE A 167 13.86 -14.58 7.88
CA ILE A 167 15.04 -15.33 8.31
C ILE A 167 14.70 -16.44 9.31
N GLU A 168 13.75 -16.20 10.22
CA GLU A 168 13.39 -17.19 11.23
C GLU A 168 12.70 -18.43 10.63
N GLN A 169 11.95 -18.24 9.56
CA GLN A 169 11.27 -19.36 8.89
C GLN A 169 12.26 -20.28 8.15
N THR A 170 13.46 -19.82 7.84
CA THR A 170 14.46 -20.66 7.17
C THR A 170 14.92 -21.84 8.03
N LYS A 171 14.82 -21.74 9.35
CA LYS A 171 15.14 -22.84 10.28
C LYS A 171 14.23 -24.07 10.16
N PHE A 172 13.07 -23.93 9.49
CA PHE A 172 12.15 -25.04 9.26
C PHE A 172 12.43 -25.79 7.93
N LEU A 173 13.42 -25.33 7.16
CA LEU A 173 13.84 -26.00 5.92
C LEU A 173 14.90 -27.04 6.25
N ASN A 174 14.84 -28.18 5.54
CA ASN A 174 15.87 -29.21 5.66
C ASN A 174 17.17 -28.72 4.99
N SER A 175 18.23 -28.55 5.79
CA SER A 175 19.52 -28.04 5.29
C SER A 175 20.24 -29.05 4.39
N GLU A 176 20.16 -30.34 4.71
CA GLU A 176 20.80 -31.40 3.93
C GLU A 176 20.24 -31.50 2.53
N ASP A 177 18.90 -31.42 2.41
CA ASP A 177 18.22 -31.38 1.12
C ASP A 177 18.58 -30.14 0.30
N LEU A 178 18.69 -28.98 0.96
CA LEU A 178 19.11 -27.76 0.28
C LEU A 178 20.59 -27.80 -0.11
N GLU A 179 21.46 -28.44 0.69
CA GLU A 179 22.85 -28.71 0.31
C GLU A 179 22.94 -29.62 -0.92
N LEU A 180 22.09 -30.64 -1.00
CA LEU A 180 21.98 -31.49 -2.18
C LEU A 180 21.53 -30.69 -3.43
N ILE A 181 20.52 -29.83 -3.30
CA ILE A 181 20.00 -29.00 -4.40
C ILE A 181 20.99 -27.93 -4.82
N LEU A 182 21.63 -27.27 -3.86
CA LEU A 182 22.50 -26.12 -4.11
C LEU A 182 23.99 -26.51 -4.26
N GLY A 183 24.35 -27.73 -3.90
CA GLY A 183 25.73 -28.26 -3.98
C GLY A 183 26.71 -27.58 -3.03
N GLY A 184 26.22 -26.91 -2.00
CA GLY A 184 27.07 -26.18 -1.07
C GLY A 184 26.49 -26.09 0.34
N VAL A 185 27.32 -25.70 1.31
CA VAL A 185 26.91 -25.60 2.72
C VAL A 185 25.82 -24.53 2.88
N VAL A 186 24.67 -24.95 3.40
CA VAL A 186 23.55 -24.10 3.75
C VAL A 186 23.63 -23.68 5.21
N ARG A 187 23.50 -22.40 5.50
CA ARG A 187 23.63 -21.84 6.86
C ARG A 187 22.38 -21.11 7.29
N PHE A 188 21.89 -21.39 8.50
CA PHE A 188 20.69 -20.79 9.09
C PHE A 188 20.86 -20.54 10.60
N PRO A 189 20.11 -19.60 11.20
CA PRO A 189 19.67 -18.28 10.70
C PRO A 189 20.71 -17.18 11.04
N THR A 190 21.58 -17.40 12.06
CA THR A 190 22.52 -16.36 12.53
C THR A 190 23.58 -15.99 11.47
N PRO A 191 24.31 -16.96 10.86
CA PRO A 191 25.25 -16.63 9.79
C PRO A 191 24.58 -15.93 8.59
N GLN A 192 23.33 -16.25 8.30
CA GLN A 192 22.57 -15.57 7.23
C GLN A 192 22.36 -14.08 7.51
N ARG A 193 22.06 -13.70 8.77
CA ARG A 193 21.89 -12.29 9.13
C ARG A 193 23.16 -11.48 8.87
N ASP A 194 24.32 -12.03 9.22
CA ASP A 194 25.59 -11.33 9.02
C ASP A 194 25.97 -11.26 7.56
N GLN A 195 25.71 -12.33 6.80
CA GLN A 195 25.89 -12.33 5.36
C GLN A 195 24.95 -11.29 4.70
N LEU A 196 23.67 -11.25 5.05
CA LEU A 196 22.74 -10.24 4.51
C LEU A 196 23.18 -8.82 4.83
N LYS A 197 23.72 -8.54 6.02
CA LYS A 197 24.25 -7.22 6.37
C LYS A 197 25.44 -6.84 5.48
N SER A 198 26.34 -7.78 5.25
CA SER A 198 27.50 -7.57 4.37
C SER A 198 27.08 -7.30 2.93
N LEU A 199 26.18 -8.12 2.38
CA LEU A 199 25.66 -7.98 1.02
C LEU A 199 24.81 -6.72 0.84
N ALA A 200 24.04 -6.34 1.84
CA ALA A 200 23.20 -5.14 1.81
C ALA A 200 24.01 -3.83 1.82
N ALA A 201 25.29 -3.90 2.15
CA ALA A 201 26.20 -2.76 2.05
C ALA A 201 26.68 -2.52 0.61
N ASP A 202 26.55 -3.52 -0.27
CA ASP A 202 26.94 -3.42 -1.68
C ASP A 202 25.76 -2.90 -2.54
N ALA A 203 25.81 -1.61 -2.85
CA ALA A 203 24.81 -0.99 -3.73
C ALA A 203 24.84 -1.56 -5.15
N GLY A 204 26.01 -1.94 -5.64
CA GLY A 204 26.17 -2.53 -6.97
C GLY A 204 25.49 -3.88 -7.11
N LEU A 205 25.45 -4.68 -6.03
CA LEU A 205 24.72 -5.94 -5.98
C LEU A 205 23.20 -5.73 -6.10
N ILE A 206 22.66 -4.72 -5.43
CA ILE A 206 21.22 -4.42 -5.49
C ILE A 206 20.83 -4.02 -6.91
N ASP A 207 21.63 -3.20 -7.57
CA ASP A 207 21.39 -2.81 -8.97
C ASP A 207 21.55 -4.00 -9.93
N ALA A 208 22.51 -4.90 -9.67
CA ALA A 208 22.66 -6.13 -10.46
C ALA A 208 21.45 -7.06 -10.31
N LEU A 209 20.87 -7.16 -9.10
CA LEU A 209 19.62 -7.91 -8.87
C LEU A 209 18.42 -7.26 -9.55
N TRP A 210 18.33 -5.93 -9.60
CA TRP A 210 17.31 -5.26 -10.38
C TRP A 210 17.42 -5.56 -11.87
N ARG A 211 18.63 -5.53 -12.44
CA ARG A 211 18.87 -5.93 -13.83
C ARG A 211 18.55 -7.40 -14.07
N PHE A 212 18.91 -8.28 -13.13
CA PHE A 212 18.52 -9.69 -13.18
C PHE A 212 17.01 -9.86 -13.27
N ASN A 213 16.25 -9.20 -12.39
CA ASN A 213 14.79 -9.23 -12.43
C ASN A 213 14.23 -8.71 -13.75
N TRP A 214 14.73 -7.56 -14.22
CA TRP A 214 14.32 -6.94 -15.48
C TRP A 214 14.58 -7.84 -16.70
N ASN A 215 15.77 -8.38 -16.80
CA ASN A 215 16.17 -9.24 -17.91
C ASN A 215 15.35 -10.54 -17.98
N ASN A 216 14.98 -11.10 -16.83
CA ASN A 216 14.12 -12.29 -16.78
C ASN A 216 12.69 -12.01 -17.24
N LEU A 217 12.17 -10.79 -17.10
CA LEU A 217 10.84 -10.44 -17.62
C LEU A 217 10.83 -10.33 -19.16
N GLY A 218 11.97 -10.03 -19.75
CA GLY A 218 12.18 -10.02 -21.21
C GLY A 218 11.44 -8.88 -21.93
N PRO A 219 11.42 -8.90 -23.28
CA PRO A 219 10.88 -7.80 -24.09
C PRO A 219 9.36 -7.62 -24.03
N SER A 220 8.64 -8.56 -23.43
CA SER A 220 7.18 -8.47 -23.27
C SER A 220 6.70 -7.45 -22.24
N VAL A 221 7.63 -6.78 -21.54
CA VAL A 221 7.32 -5.81 -20.49
C VAL A 221 6.56 -4.59 -21.04
N GLY A 222 6.83 -4.16 -22.28
CA GLY A 222 6.23 -2.95 -22.85
C GLY A 222 6.77 -1.66 -22.23
N THR A 223 6.05 -0.55 -22.44
CA THR A 223 6.43 0.79 -21.98
C THR A 223 5.45 1.38 -20.97
N ASP A 224 4.41 0.65 -20.60
CA ASP A 224 3.40 1.08 -19.64
C ASP A 224 3.70 0.54 -18.24
N PHE A 225 3.75 1.44 -17.27
CA PHE A 225 4.07 1.10 -15.89
C PHE A 225 3.08 1.69 -14.91
N TYR A 226 2.69 0.92 -13.90
CA TYR A 226 1.95 1.40 -12.77
C TYR A 226 2.91 1.86 -11.68
N PHE A 227 2.69 3.06 -11.17
CA PHE A 227 3.44 3.60 -10.04
C PHE A 227 2.50 3.77 -8.85
N ASP A 228 2.87 3.17 -7.71
CA ASP A 228 2.04 3.23 -6.50
C ASP A 228 2.89 3.23 -5.22
N PRO A 229 2.66 4.17 -4.31
CA PRO A 229 3.29 4.14 -3.00
C PRO A 229 2.66 3.05 -2.13
N HIS A 230 3.47 2.13 -1.64
CA HIS A 230 3.07 1.09 -0.70
C HIS A 230 3.46 1.48 0.72
N THR A 231 2.52 1.37 1.65
CA THR A 231 2.71 1.71 3.05
C THR A 231 2.73 0.46 3.92
N LYS A 232 3.81 0.28 4.67
CA LYS A 232 3.95 -0.77 5.68
C LYS A 232 3.89 -0.17 7.08
N HIS A 233 2.95 -0.62 7.90
CA HIS A 233 2.89 -0.29 9.31
C HIS A 233 4.12 -0.83 10.05
N TYR A 234 4.76 0.01 10.84
CA TYR A 234 5.87 -0.36 11.70
C TYR A 234 5.35 -0.80 13.06
N THR A 235 5.81 -1.94 13.53
CA THR A 235 5.37 -2.57 14.79
C THR A 235 6.50 -2.72 15.81
N GLY A 236 7.63 -2.05 15.57
CA GLY A 236 8.76 -2.06 16.50
C GLY A 236 8.66 -0.96 17.56
N GLU A 237 9.66 -0.90 18.45
CA GLU A 237 9.70 0.03 19.58
C GLU A 237 10.41 1.35 19.28
N GLN A 238 11.02 1.48 18.09
CA GLN A 238 11.78 2.68 17.72
C GLN A 238 10.86 3.84 17.38
N ASN A 239 11.22 5.06 17.79
CA ASN A 239 10.47 6.28 17.46
C ASN A 239 10.76 6.69 15.99
N VAL A 240 10.06 6.07 15.04
CA VAL A 240 10.19 6.36 13.62
C VAL A 240 9.20 7.41 13.17
N LEU A 241 9.46 8.00 12.01
CA LEU A 241 8.62 9.03 11.44
C LEU A 241 7.21 8.52 11.15
N LYS A 242 6.21 9.32 11.52
CA LYS A 242 4.82 9.06 11.21
C LYS A 242 4.48 9.54 9.80
N GLY A 243 3.82 8.69 9.05
CA GLY A 243 3.28 8.99 7.73
C GLY A 243 1.83 8.57 7.63
N TRP A 244 1.13 9.05 6.61
CA TRP A 244 -0.25 8.65 6.37
C TRP A 244 -0.37 7.16 6.10
N CYS A 245 -1.17 6.47 6.90
CA CYS A 245 -1.47 5.06 6.71
C CYS A 245 -2.90 4.89 6.17
N PRO A 246 -3.09 4.52 4.89
CA PRO A 246 -4.42 4.42 4.29
C PRO A 246 -5.33 3.40 4.95
N LYS A 247 -4.76 2.31 5.50
CA LYS A 247 -5.55 1.25 6.15
C LYS A 247 -6.29 1.72 7.40
N ILE A 248 -5.66 2.57 8.19
CA ILE A 248 -6.17 3.07 9.47
C ILE A 248 -6.62 4.52 9.39
N ARG A 249 -6.44 5.16 8.22
CA ARG A 249 -6.86 6.54 7.90
C ARG A 249 -6.35 7.60 8.86
N PHE A 250 -5.16 7.42 9.43
CA PHE A 250 -4.46 8.44 10.22
C PHE A 250 -2.95 8.31 10.07
N ALA A 251 -2.21 9.30 10.58
CA ALA A 251 -0.75 9.29 10.56
C ALA A 251 -0.23 8.36 11.65
N ASP A 252 0.55 7.36 11.24
CA ASP A 252 1.15 6.35 12.11
C ASP A 252 2.60 6.07 11.71
N GLU A 253 3.30 5.31 12.51
CA GLU A 253 4.66 4.88 12.24
C GLU A 253 4.68 3.90 11.07
N VAL A 254 5.28 4.30 9.98
CA VAL A 254 5.22 3.54 8.73
C VAL A 254 6.52 3.62 7.93
N LEU A 255 6.73 2.59 7.11
CA LEU A 255 7.70 2.60 6.01
C LEU A 255 6.94 2.80 4.70
N HIS A 256 7.36 3.76 3.91
CA HIS A 256 6.87 3.94 2.55
C HIS A 256 7.87 3.40 1.54
N SER A 257 7.35 2.75 0.51
CA SER A 257 8.11 2.33 -0.67
C SER A 257 7.32 2.66 -1.91
N ASP A 258 7.94 3.30 -2.87
CA ASP A 258 7.34 3.62 -4.16
C ASP A 258 7.65 2.48 -5.14
N PHE A 259 6.64 1.80 -5.63
CA PHE A 259 6.76 0.64 -6.50
C PHE A 259 6.46 1.00 -7.95
N ILE A 260 7.20 0.37 -8.86
CA ILE A 260 6.94 0.40 -10.30
C ILE A 260 6.62 -1.04 -10.73
N HIS A 261 5.45 -1.21 -11.39
CA HIS A 261 5.00 -2.48 -11.94
C HIS A 261 4.78 -2.35 -13.45
N THR A 262 4.92 -3.45 -14.17
CA THR A 262 4.52 -3.52 -15.58
C THR A 262 3.00 -3.42 -15.73
N ALA A 263 2.52 -3.21 -16.95
CA ALA A 263 1.08 -3.24 -17.26
C ALA A 263 0.41 -4.59 -16.94
N GLN A 264 1.21 -5.68 -16.86
CA GLN A 264 0.75 -7.02 -16.47
C GLN A 264 0.76 -7.25 -14.95
N GLY A 265 1.17 -6.25 -14.16
CA GLY A 265 1.22 -6.29 -12.70
C GLY A 265 2.51 -6.86 -12.11
N ALA A 266 3.55 -7.14 -12.91
CA ALA A 266 4.84 -7.61 -12.39
C ALA A 266 5.64 -6.44 -11.79
N PRO A 267 6.08 -6.49 -10.53
CA PRO A 267 6.93 -5.46 -9.94
C PRO A 267 8.34 -5.51 -10.56
N ILE A 268 8.86 -4.36 -10.96
CA ILE A 268 10.17 -4.24 -11.61
C ILE A 268 11.17 -3.44 -10.80
N TYR A 269 10.69 -2.53 -9.98
CA TYR A 269 11.53 -1.66 -9.17
C TYR A 269 10.76 -1.14 -7.96
N PHE A 270 11.46 -0.87 -6.88
CA PHE A 270 10.92 -0.06 -5.78
C PHE A 270 12.02 0.73 -5.11
N GLU A 271 11.61 1.78 -4.44
CA GLU A 271 12.49 2.56 -3.57
C GLU A 271 11.81 2.83 -2.23
N THR A 272 12.53 2.58 -1.14
CA THR A 272 12.08 2.96 0.19
C THR A 272 12.34 4.44 0.38
N THR A 273 11.30 5.19 0.71
CA THR A 273 11.35 6.65 0.78
C THR A 273 11.14 7.16 2.20
N ASP A 274 11.56 8.39 2.41
CA ASP A 274 11.28 9.14 3.60
C ASP A 274 9.81 9.58 3.63
N ASN A 275 9.12 9.38 4.73
CA ASN A 275 7.69 9.67 4.91
C ASN A 275 7.35 11.16 4.73
N PHE A 276 8.32 12.06 4.84
CA PHE A 276 8.09 13.50 4.65
C PHE A 276 8.27 13.99 3.23
N ALA A 277 8.86 13.18 2.34
CA ALA A 277 9.02 13.60 0.97
C ALA A 277 7.64 13.63 0.29
N ASP A 278 7.28 14.76 -0.29
CA ASP A 278 6.08 14.87 -1.11
C ASP A 278 6.23 13.95 -2.33
N LEU A 279 5.22 13.11 -2.57
CA LEU A 279 5.23 12.15 -3.67
C LEU A 279 5.46 12.83 -5.03
N ARG A 280 4.93 14.04 -5.22
CA ARG A 280 5.11 14.84 -6.42
C ARG A 280 6.57 15.26 -6.64
N GLN A 281 7.28 15.59 -5.55
CA GLN A 281 8.69 16.01 -5.62
C GLN A 281 9.63 14.83 -5.86
N ARG A 282 9.35 13.66 -5.29
CA ARG A 282 10.23 12.49 -5.43
C ARG A 282 9.97 11.63 -6.66
N PHE A 283 8.80 11.77 -7.30
CA PHE A 283 8.36 10.95 -8.43
C PHE A 283 9.40 10.90 -9.56
N GLY A 284 9.82 12.05 -10.08
CA GLY A 284 10.84 12.13 -11.14
C GLY A 284 12.18 11.51 -10.71
N GLY A 285 12.60 11.70 -9.46
CA GLY A 285 13.81 11.10 -8.91
C GLY A 285 13.76 9.57 -8.84
N VAL A 286 12.60 9.00 -8.47
CA VAL A 286 12.41 7.54 -8.46
C VAL A 286 12.50 6.97 -9.88
N ILE A 287 11.88 7.64 -10.86
CA ILE A 287 11.95 7.24 -12.27
C ILE A 287 13.40 7.29 -12.79
N ALA A 288 14.13 8.36 -12.49
CA ALA A 288 15.53 8.51 -12.93
C ALA A 288 16.42 7.38 -12.36
N ARG A 289 16.26 7.05 -11.06
CA ARG A 289 17.01 5.95 -10.44
C ARG A 289 16.59 4.58 -10.97
N ALA A 290 15.29 4.38 -11.24
CA ALA A 290 14.82 3.15 -11.88
C ALA A 290 15.44 2.97 -13.28
N ARG A 291 15.47 4.03 -14.10
CA ARG A 291 16.12 4.02 -15.42
C ARG A 291 17.59 3.61 -15.32
N GLN A 292 18.31 4.19 -14.37
CA GLN A 292 19.73 3.86 -14.14
C GLN A 292 19.91 2.41 -13.68
N ALA A 293 19.17 1.97 -12.67
CA ALA A 293 19.27 0.63 -12.11
C ALA A 293 18.91 -0.47 -13.12
N LEU A 294 17.85 -0.24 -13.93
CA LEU A 294 17.35 -1.17 -14.94
C LEU A 294 18.05 -1.02 -16.30
N GLN A 295 18.89 0.00 -16.48
CA GLN A 295 19.56 0.34 -17.75
C GLN A 295 18.58 0.49 -18.91
N TRP A 296 17.47 1.19 -18.69
CA TRP A 296 16.52 1.46 -19.76
C TRP A 296 17.18 2.24 -20.91
N PRO A 297 16.89 1.89 -22.17
CA PRO A 297 17.38 2.66 -23.29
C PRO A 297 16.99 4.13 -23.20
N ALA A 298 17.88 5.03 -23.59
CA ALA A 298 17.66 6.47 -23.48
C ALA A 298 16.48 6.98 -24.35
N ASP A 299 16.22 6.30 -25.45
CA ASP A 299 15.14 6.57 -26.41
C ASP A 299 13.79 6.01 -25.99
N THR A 300 13.73 5.22 -24.92
CA THR A 300 12.46 4.71 -24.38
C THR A 300 11.74 5.79 -23.62
N VAL A 301 10.53 6.14 -24.05
CA VAL A 301 9.62 7.02 -23.33
C VAL A 301 8.52 6.19 -22.66
N PRO A 302 8.66 5.86 -21.35
CA PRO A 302 7.65 5.09 -20.64
C PRO A 302 6.43 5.94 -20.30
N THR A 303 5.29 5.29 -20.17
CA THR A 303 4.06 5.88 -19.64
C THR A 303 3.82 5.40 -18.21
N PHE A 304 3.71 6.32 -17.26
CA PHE A 304 3.40 6.00 -15.88
C PHE A 304 1.93 6.24 -15.56
N VAL A 305 1.27 5.21 -15.10
CA VAL A 305 -0.12 5.25 -14.63
C VAL A 305 -0.11 5.39 -13.12
N VAL A 306 -0.64 6.50 -12.62
CA VAL A 306 -0.60 6.83 -11.19
C VAL A 306 -1.99 7.07 -10.62
N ASP A 307 -2.15 6.85 -9.32
CA ASP A 307 -3.38 7.22 -8.62
C ASP A 307 -3.40 8.72 -8.30
N ARG A 308 -4.59 9.24 -7.96
CA ARG A 308 -4.83 10.65 -7.57
C ARG A 308 -4.05 11.12 -6.32
N GLY A 309 -3.23 10.27 -5.75
CA GLY A 309 -2.25 10.65 -4.72
C GLY A 309 -1.18 11.62 -5.24
N ILE A 310 -0.86 11.53 -6.53
CA ILE A 310 0.04 12.45 -7.24
C ILE A 310 -0.82 13.45 -8.01
N TYR A 311 -1.16 14.58 -7.41
CA TYR A 311 -2.02 15.58 -8.03
C TYR A 311 -1.62 17.00 -7.63
N GLY A 312 -1.42 17.91 -8.61
CA GLY A 312 -1.12 19.31 -8.37
C GLY A 312 -0.81 20.07 -9.65
N GLN A 313 -1.21 21.33 -9.75
CA GLN A 313 -1.04 22.13 -10.99
C GLN A 313 0.44 22.31 -11.35
N GLU A 314 1.29 22.59 -10.38
CA GLU A 314 2.72 22.73 -10.60
C GLU A 314 3.36 21.41 -11.06
N PHE A 315 2.97 20.29 -10.46
CA PHE A 315 3.41 18.98 -10.89
C PHE A 315 3.00 18.68 -12.34
N PHE A 316 1.75 18.98 -12.71
CA PHE A 316 1.28 18.78 -14.09
C PHE A 316 1.96 19.70 -15.10
N ARG A 317 2.36 20.92 -14.69
CA ARG A 317 3.16 21.80 -15.54
C ARG A 317 4.54 21.17 -15.83
N GLN A 318 5.19 20.63 -14.79
CA GLN A 318 6.48 19.95 -14.93
C GLN A 318 6.39 18.70 -15.80
N VAL A 319 5.36 17.88 -15.60
CA VAL A 319 5.11 16.68 -16.43
C VAL A 319 4.92 17.06 -17.91
N ALA A 320 4.12 18.07 -18.19
CA ALA A 320 3.85 18.51 -19.57
C ALA A 320 5.08 19.16 -20.27
N GLU A 321 6.15 19.44 -19.54
CA GLU A 321 7.42 19.97 -20.03
C GLU A 321 8.54 18.92 -20.08
N ASP A 322 8.33 17.74 -19.46
CA ASP A 322 9.31 16.64 -19.40
C ASP A 322 9.07 15.63 -20.53
N PRO A 323 9.92 15.59 -21.57
CA PRO A 323 9.74 14.67 -22.68
C PRO A 323 10.19 13.24 -22.39
N THR A 324 10.68 12.96 -21.19
CA THR A 324 11.31 11.66 -20.88
C THR A 324 10.31 10.59 -20.49
N PHE A 325 9.09 10.95 -20.13
CA PHE A 325 7.99 10.02 -19.84
C PHE A 325 6.63 10.66 -20.06
N HIS A 326 5.59 9.83 -20.16
CA HIS A 326 4.19 10.26 -20.12
C HIS A 326 3.50 9.85 -18.84
N LEU A 327 2.44 10.59 -18.47
CA LEU A 327 1.62 10.37 -17.28
C LEU A 327 0.17 10.09 -17.64
N ILE A 328 -0.44 9.12 -16.98
CA ILE A 328 -1.90 8.90 -16.97
C ILE A 328 -2.38 8.88 -15.52
N THR A 329 -3.37 9.70 -15.18
CA THR A 329 -3.92 9.76 -13.82
C THR A 329 -5.40 10.08 -13.80
N TRP A 330 -6.07 9.80 -12.67
CA TRP A 330 -7.44 10.24 -12.44
C TRP A 330 -7.49 11.73 -12.12
N GLN A 331 -8.47 12.43 -12.70
CA GLN A 331 -8.76 13.81 -12.29
C GLN A 331 -9.39 13.83 -10.90
N LYS A 332 -8.72 14.49 -9.96
CA LYS A 332 -9.26 14.70 -8.61
C LYS A 332 -10.33 15.80 -8.63
N GLY A 333 -11.46 15.55 -7.95
CA GLY A 333 -12.54 16.54 -7.84
C GLY A 333 -13.37 16.69 -9.11
N PHE A 334 -13.30 15.74 -10.06
CA PHE A 334 -14.21 15.72 -11.21
C PHE A 334 -15.65 15.57 -10.72
N MET A 335 -16.53 16.44 -11.20
CA MET A 335 -17.96 16.39 -10.94
C MET A 335 -18.66 15.79 -12.15
N THR A 336 -19.58 14.84 -11.92
CA THR A 336 -20.40 14.26 -12.97
C THR A 336 -21.11 15.35 -13.78
N GLU A 337 -20.99 15.26 -15.08
CA GLU A 337 -21.63 16.19 -16.02
C GLU A 337 -22.79 15.52 -16.76
N ALA A 338 -23.65 16.33 -17.38
CA ALA A 338 -24.72 15.81 -18.23
C ALA A 338 -24.12 15.02 -19.41
N TRP A 339 -24.59 13.79 -19.58
CA TRP A 339 -24.13 12.86 -20.58
C TRP A 339 -25.22 12.66 -21.63
N GLY A 340 -24.97 13.14 -22.86
CA GLY A 340 -25.87 12.97 -23.99
C GLY A 340 -25.17 12.25 -25.15
N PRO A 341 -25.91 11.55 -26.03
CA PRO A 341 -25.33 10.82 -27.14
C PRO A 341 -24.48 11.72 -28.07
N GLU A 342 -24.80 12.99 -28.14
CA GLU A 342 -24.11 14.00 -28.94
C GLU A 342 -22.69 14.29 -28.42
N LYS A 343 -22.40 13.97 -27.17
CA LYS A 343 -21.08 14.16 -26.57
C LYS A 343 -20.16 12.95 -26.71
N VAL A 344 -20.71 11.80 -27.10
CA VAL A 344 -19.92 10.55 -27.15
C VAL A 344 -19.02 10.60 -28.41
N MET A 345 -17.70 10.62 -28.17
CA MET A 345 -16.70 10.56 -29.26
C MET A 345 -16.33 9.13 -29.63
N GLY A 346 -16.48 8.20 -28.68
CA GLY A 346 -16.14 6.80 -28.95
C GLY A 346 -16.65 5.84 -27.85
N LYS A 347 -16.57 4.55 -28.20
CA LYS A 347 -16.96 3.44 -27.31
C LYS A 347 -15.87 2.36 -27.29
N THR A 348 -15.70 1.72 -26.16
CA THR A 348 -14.82 0.55 -26.02
C THR A 348 -15.35 -0.42 -24.97
N THR A 349 -14.87 -1.66 -25.01
CA THR A 349 -15.23 -2.70 -24.04
C THR A 349 -13.97 -3.32 -23.44
N ILE A 350 -13.94 -3.47 -22.14
CA ILE A 350 -12.90 -4.24 -21.44
C ILE A 350 -13.51 -5.55 -20.97
N VAL A 351 -12.88 -6.65 -21.36
CA VAL A 351 -13.21 -8.01 -20.92
C VAL A 351 -12.34 -8.35 -19.72
N ARG A 352 -12.94 -8.72 -18.62
CA ARG A 352 -12.24 -9.14 -17.40
C ARG A 352 -12.60 -10.57 -17.05
N HIS A 353 -11.59 -11.45 -17.08
CA HIS A 353 -11.73 -12.81 -16.57
C HIS A 353 -11.77 -12.82 -15.05
N ARG A 354 -12.68 -13.56 -14.46
CA ARG A 354 -12.87 -13.66 -13.01
C ARG A 354 -12.22 -14.92 -12.44
N ASN A 355 -12.91 -16.04 -12.60
CA ASN A 355 -12.54 -17.32 -11.98
C ASN A 355 -11.98 -18.32 -12.99
N SER A 356 -12.31 -18.14 -14.27
CA SER A 356 -11.89 -18.99 -15.39
C SER A 356 -11.81 -18.20 -16.69
N SER A 357 -11.34 -18.81 -17.77
CA SER A 357 -11.30 -18.21 -19.11
C SER A 357 -12.69 -17.87 -19.63
N THR A 358 -13.71 -18.62 -19.23
CA THR A 358 -15.11 -18.46 -19.65
C THR A 358 -15.91 -17.56 -18.71
N ASP A 359 -15.50 -17.41 -17.45
CA ASP A 359 -16.14 -16.50 -16.48
C ASP A 359 -15.63 -15.08 -16.69
N VAL A 360 -16.30 -14.37 -17.58
CA VAL A 360 -15.91 -13.01 -18.00
C VAL A 360 -16.88 -11.95 -17.46
N ARG A 361 -16.37 -10.77 -17.17
CA ARG A 361 -17.15 -9.57 -16.91
C ARG A 361 -16.84 -8.55 -17.98
N LEU A 362 -17.90 -7.97 -18.56
CA LEU A 362 -17.79 -6.93 -19.57
C LEU A 362 -18.02 -5.57 -18.92
N TYR A 363 -17.13 -4.63 -19.23
CA TYR A 363 -17.28 -3.23 -18.89
C TYR A 363 -17.35 -2.44 -20.20
N GLN A 364 -18.47 -1.77 -20.42
CA GLN A 364 -18.66 -0.91 -21.57
C GLN A 364 -18.33 0.53 -21.19
N PHE A 365 -17.59 1.20 -22.04
CA PHE A 365 -17.14 2.57 -21.83
C PHE A 365 -17.56 3.43 -23.00
N GLU A 366 -18.21 4.55 -22.70
CA GLU A 366 -18.40 5.67 -23.59
C GLU A 366 -17.49 6.81 -23.14
N TYR A 367 -16.91 7.57 -24.05
CA TYR A 367 -15.99 8.63 -23.68
C TYR A 367 -16.10 9.88 -24.55
N VAL A 368 -15.70 11.00 -23.94
CA VAL A 368 -15.48 12.30 -24.56
C VAL A 368 -14.03 12.70 -24.32
N GLU A 369 -13.39 13.26 -25.32
CA GLU A 369 -12.03 13.76 -25.23
C GLU A 369 -11.99 15.27 -25.50
N ARG A 370 -11.22 16.01 -24.65
CA ARG A 370 -11.04 17.45 -24.81
C ARG A 370 -9.74 17.91 -24.13
N ALA A 371 -9.29 19.13 -24.41
CA ALA A 371 -8.25 19.76 -23.61
C ALA A 371 -8.77 20.01 -22.19
N TRP A 372 -7.90 19.79 -21.17
CA TRP A 372 -8.30 20.07 -19.80
C TRP A 372 -8.29 21.58 -19.54
N GLU A 373 -9.41 22.13 -19.10
CA GLU A 373 -9.59 23.57 -18.89
C GLU A 373 -8.53 24.19 -17.96
N ALA A 374 -8.15 23.48 -16.89
CA ALA A 374 -7.19 23.99 -15.92
C ALA A 374 -5.72 23.92 -16.41
N ASN A 375 -5.41 23.09 -17.40
CA ASN A 375 -4.12 23.04 -18.09
C ASN A 375 -4.31 22.46 -19.51
N PRO A 376 -4.42 23.29 -20.53
CA PRO A 376 -4.68 22.85 -21.92
C PRO A 376 -3.60 21.99 -22.55
N LYS A 377 -2.41 21.89 -21.97
CA LYS A 377 -1.36 20.95 -22.39
C LYS A 377 -1.71 19.48 -22.04
N LEU A 378 -2.69 19.27 -21.15
CA LEU A 378 -3.18 17.95 -20.78
C LEU A 378 -4.49 17.65 -21.50
N ARG A 379 -4.62 16.43 -21.98
CA ARG A 379 -5.87 15.86 -22.48
C ARG A 379 -6.71 15.38 -21.33
N GLN A 380 -8.00 15.68 -21.35
CA GLN A 380 -9.02 15.17 -20.45
C GLN A 380 -9.89 14.18 -21.19
N ILE A 381 -9.93 12.94 -20.71
CA ILE A 381 -10.80 11.89 -21.24
C ILE A 381 -11.86 11.64 -20.17
N VAL A 382 -13.07 12.14 -20.40
CA VAL A 382 -14.22 11.85 -19.54
C VAL A 382 -14.83 10.53 -19.98
N VAL A 383 -14.96 9.61 -19.05
CA VAL A 383 -15.38 8.23 -19.30
C VAL A 383 -16.64 7.93 -18.51
N GLN A 384 -17.67 7.42 -19.18
CA GLN A 384 -18.81 6.80 -18.55
C GLN A 384 -18.69 5.28 -18.69
N ALA A 385 -18.57 4.59 -17.56
CA ALA A 385 -18.47 3.14 -17.53
C ALA A 385 -19.81 2.54 -17.08
N THR A 386 -20.27 1.51 -17.79
CA THR A 386 -21.46 0.75 -17.42
C THR A 386 -21.07 -0.72 -17.21
N ASP A 387 -21.48 -1.31 -16.11
CA ASP A 387 -21.28 -2.72 -15.85
C ASP A 387 -22.48 -3.55 -16.35
N GLU A 388 -22.36 -4.89 -16.27
CA GLU A 388 -23.40 -5.83 -16.70
C GLU A 388 -24.73 -5.66 -15.96
N GLY A 389 -24.68 -5.13 -14.74
CA GLY A 389 -25.86 -4.83 -13.92
C GLY A 389 -26.51 -3.47 -14.24
N GLY A 390 -26.01 -2.74 -15.25
CA GLY A 390 -26.49 -1.42 -15.64
C GLY A 390 -26.04 -0.29 -14.71
N ARG A 391 -25.14 -0.55 -13.74
CA ARG A 391 -24.58 0.49 -12.88
C ARG A 391 -23.59 1.32 -13.67
N THR A 392 -23.79 2.63 -13.69
CA THR A 392 -22.92 3.59 -14.36
C THR A 392 -22.07 4.38 -13.37
N ILE A 393 -20.83 4.62 -13.74
CA ILE A 393 -19.92 5.56 -13.08
C ILE A 393 -19.35 6.51 -14.12
N GLN A 394 -19.12 7.76 -13.75
CA GLN A 394 -18.49 8.75 -14.61
C GLN A 394 -17.21 9.28 -13.93
N VAL A 395 -16.10 9.24 -14.62
CA VAL A 395 -14.78 9.64 -14.14
C VAL A 395 -14.02 10.35 -15.25
N ALA A 396 -13.00 11.14 -14.89
CA ALA A 396 -12.13 11.78 -15.87
C ALA A 396 -10.67 11.32 -15.68
N ILE A 397 -10.00 11.05 -16.78
CA ILE A 397 -8.59 10.70 -16.89
C ILE A 397 -7.85 11.89 -17.49
N LEU A 398 -6.67 12.20 -16.95
CA LEU A 398 -5.75 13.21 -17.46
C LEU A 398 -4.48 12.55 -17.99
N THR A 399 -3.98 13.03 -19.13
CA THR A 399 -2.69 12.61 -19.70
C THR A 399 -2.04 13.74 -20.47
N ASP A 400 -0.71 13.76 -20.49
CA ASP A 400 0.12 14.63 -21.34
C ASP A 400 0.46 14.00 -22.69
N ASP A 401 0.22 12.67 -22.89
CA ASP A 401 0.51 11.99 -24.16
C ASP A 401 -0.43 12.46 -25.28
N PRO A 402 0.06 13.19 -26.29
CA PRO A 402 -0.79 13.73 -27.33
C PRO A 402 -1.22 12.70 -28.38
N ASN A 403 -0.49 11.58 -28.50
CA ASN A 403 -0.60 10.67 -29.64
C ASN A 403 -1.38 9.38 -29.33
N ARG A 404 -1.41 8.99 -28.05
CA ARG A 404 -2.02 7.72 -27.65
C ARG A 404 -3.54 7.75 -27.79
N ALA A 405 -4.11 6.67 -28.35
CA ALA A 405 -5.55 6.56 -28.51
C ALA A 405 -6.28 6.56 -27.15
N ALA A 406 -7.39 7.30 -27.02
CA ALA A 406 -8.17 7.38 -25.79
C ALA A 406 -8.61 5.99 -25.29
N VAL A 407 -8.94 5.07 -26.19
CA VAL A 407 -9.30 3.68 -25.87
C VAL A 407 -8.18 2.94 -25.13
N GLU A 408 -6.92 3.13 -25.53
CA GLU A 408 -5.77 2.52 -24.89
C GLU A 408 -5.52 3.11 -23.50
N ILE A 409 -5.65 4.43 -23.37
CA ILE A 409 -5.54 5.13 -22.09
C ILE A 409 -6.59 4.62 -21.10
N ILE A 410 -7.84 4.49 -21.56
CA ILE A 410 -8.93 3.93 -20.75
C ILE A 410 -8.59 2.50 -20.29
N LYS A 411 -8.17 1.63 -21.23
CA LYS A 411 -7.83 0.24 -20.91
C LYS A 411 -6.74 0.16 -19.85
N VAL A 412 -5.64 0.86 -20.02
CA VAL A 412 -4.50 0.83 -19.09
C VAL A 412 -4.92 1.37 -17.72
N MET A 413 -5.66 2.47 -17.67
CA MET A 413 -6.11 3.05 -16.42
C MET A 413 -7.08 2.16 -15.64
N PHE A 414 -8.01 1.51 -16.33
CA PHE A 414 -8.96 0.58 -15.70
C PHE A 414 -8.36 -0.80 -15.36
N GLN A 415 -7.17 -1.12 -15.86
CA GLN A 415 -6.42 -2.33 -15.49
C GLN A 415 -5.50 -2.15 -14.28
N ARG A 416 -5.39 -0.96 -13.72
CA ARG A 416 -4.52 -0.67 -12.55
C ARG A 416 -4.74 -1.59 -11.34
N TRP A 417 -5.94 -2.16 -11.19
CA TRP A 417 -6.24 -3.15 -10.14
C TRP A 417 -5.31 -4.39 -10.15
N LEU A 418 -4.64 -4.68 -11.27
CA LEU A 418 -3.67 -5.79 -11.35
C LEU A 418 -2.54 -5.58 -10.35
N GLN A 419 -2.06 -4.35 -10.19
CA GLN A 419 -1.04 -3.99 -9.21
C GLN A 419 -1.51 -4.21 -7.76
N GLU A 420 -2.75 -3.84 -7.44
CA GLU A 420 -3.30 -4.03 -6.09
C GLU A 420 -3.40 -5.52 -5.72
N ASN A 421 -3.78 -6.36 -6.67
CA ASN A 421 -3.81 -7.81 -6.47
C ASN A 421 -2.41 -8.39 -6.31
N ASP A 422 -1.41 -7.86 -7.03
CA ASP A 422 -0.04 -8.28 -6.91
C ASP A 422 0.54 -7.99 -5.51
N PHE A 423 0.27 -6.82 -4.93
CA PHE A 423 0.68 -6.52 -3.56
C PHE A 423 0.10 -7.51 -2.54
N LYS A 424 -1.16 -7.89 -2.68
CA LYS A 424 -1.76 -8.93 -1.82
C LYS A 424 -1.07 -10.27 -1.97
N TYR A 425 -0.70 -10.62 -3.19
CA TYR A 425 0.00 -11.86 -3.50
C TYR A 425 1.44 -11.85 -2.97
N LEU A 426 2.18 -10.76 -3.18
CA LEU A 426 3.53 -10.55 -2.64
C LEU A 426 3.55 -10.62 -1.10
N ASP A 427 2.55 -10.04 -0.44
CA ASP A 427 2.46 -10.09 1.02
C ASP A 427 2.17 -11.51 1.51
N LYS A 428 1.13 -12.15 0.96
CA LYS A 428 0.69 -13.48 1.37
C LYS A 428 1.78 -14.56 1.17
N HIS A 429 2.50 -14.52 0.06
CA HIS A 429 3.34 -15.63 -0.37
C HIS A 429 4.85 -15.37 -0.27
N PHE A 430 5.27 -14.13 -0.35
CA PHE A 430 6.69 -13.75 -0.35
C PHE A 430 7.07 -12.82 0.80
N GLY A 431 6.10 -12.37 1.62
CA GLY A 431 6.35 -11.58 2.81
C GLY A 431 6.93 -10.20 2.54
N ILE A 432 6.49 -9.50 1.47
CA ILE A 432 6.99 -8.15 1.13
C ILE A 432 6.85 -7.16 2.28
N ASN A 433 5.87 -7.39 3.16
CA ASN A 433 5.62 -6.57 4.33
C ASN A 433 6.45 -6.98 5.55
N GLN A 434 7.27 -8.05 5.48
CA GLN A 434 8.13 -8.43 6.60
C GLN A 434 9.29 -7.43 6.78
N ILE A 435 9.49 -6.98 8.02
CA ILE A 435 10.64 -6.15 8.38
C ILE A 435 11.81 -7.09 8.64
N THR A 436 12.89 -6.92 7.89
CA THR A 436 14.07 -7.81 7.95
C THR A 436 15.03 -7.43 9.07
N SER A 437 15.06 -6.15 9.45
CA SER A 437 15.94 -5.63 10.51
C SER A 437 15.29 -4.43 11.17
N TYR A 438 15.35 -4.38 12.49
CA TYR A 438 14.91 -3.24 13.30
C TYR A 438 16.07 -2.27 13.63
N ARG A 439 17.25 -2.45 13.01
CA ARG A 439 18.37 -1.54 13.18
C ARG A 439 17.98 -0.14 12.73
N SER A 440 18.38 0.85 13.50
CA SER A 440 18.08 2.24 13.26
C SER A 440 19.34 3.10 13.30
N ILE A 441 19.24 4.29 12.74
CA ILE A 441 20.27 5.32 12.72
C ILE A 441 19.62 6.60 13.28
N GLU A 442 20.24 7.22 14.25
CA GLU A 442 19.77 8.50 14.81
C GLU A 442 19.93 9.62 13.79
N TYR A 443 18.97 10.54 13.75
CA TYR A 443 19.05 11.68 12.81
C TYR A 443 20.26 12.58 13.08
N GLU A 444 20.78 12.61 14.29
CA GLU A 444 22.04 13.30 14.62
C GLU A 444 23.21 12.81 13.76
N GLN A 445 23.32 11.49 13.55
CA GLN A 445 24.37 10.87 12.74
C GLN A 445 24.16 11.08 11.23
N LEU A 446 22.97 11.51 10.84
CA LEU A 446 22.59 11.75 9.44
C LEU A 446 22.74 13.23 9.02
N LYS A 447 23.19 14.13 9.94
CA LYS A 447 23.47 15.52 9.60
C LYS A 447 24.45 15.62 8.42
N GLY A 448 24.08 16.43 7.43
CA GLY A 448 24.86 16.59 6.19
C GLY A 448 24.75 15.46 5.17
N GLN A 449 24.14 14.31 5.53
CA GLN A 449 23.87 13.20 4.61
C GLN A 449 22.43 13.21 4.07
N VAL A 450 21.52 13.80 4.81
CA VAL A 450 20.11 13.97 4.44
C VAL A 450 19.88 15.46 4.22
N GLU A 451 19.22 15.80 3.12
CA GLU A 451 18.84 17.17 2.81
C GLU A 451 17.94 17.73 3.92
N ASP A 452 18.39 18.83 4.54
CA ASP A 452 17.56 19.58 5.48
C ASP A 452 16.65 20.55 4.73
N ARG A 453 15.47 20.76 5.26
CA ARG A 453 14.50 21.71 4.71
C ARG A 453 13.74 22.42 5.82
N GLU A 454 13.29 23.61 5.53
CA GLU A 454 12.38 24.30 6.42
C GLU A 454 11.01 23.62 6.42
N ILE A 455 10.51 23.32 7.60
CA ILE A 455 9.16 22.78 7.83
C ILE A 455 8.39 23.74 8.72
N ARG A 456 7.07 23.68 8.68
CA ARG A 456 6.24 24.46 9.60
C ARG A 456 6.52 24.03 11.03
N SER A 457 6.87 24.98 11.90
CA SER A 457 7.25 24.68 13.28
C SER A 457 6.13 24.00 14.05
N ALA A 458 6.49 23.11 14.97
CA ALA A 458 5.53 22.39 15.81
C ALA A 458 4.68 23.35 16.66
N ALA A 459 5.31 24.39 17.22
CA ALA A 459 4.64 25.43 17.98
C ALA A 459 3.61 26.18 17.12
N ARG A 460 3.96 26.52 15.87
CA ARG A 460 3.04 27.18 14.95
C ARG A 460 1.86 26.30 14.57
N LYS A 461 2.08 25.02 14.30
CA LYS A 461 1.00 24.05 14.02
C LYS A 461 0.01 23.95 15.19
N ALA A 462 0.53 23.87 16.42
CA ALA A 462 -0.31 23.83 17.62
C ALA A 462 -1.18 25.10 17.77
N LEU A 463 -0.58 26.28 17.54
CA LEU A 463 -1.32 27.54 17.58
C LEU A 463 -2.38 27.66 16.48
N ASP A 464 -2.09 27.20 15.27
CA ASP A 464 -3.07 27.21 14.17
C ASP A 464 -4.23 26.24 14.46
N LEU A 465 -3.96 25.08 15.07
CA LEU A 465 -5.02 24.15 15.52
C LEU A 465 -5.89 24.80 16.62
N ASN A 466 -5.25 25.45 17.61
CA ASN A 466 -5.95 26.16 18.67
C ASN A 466 -6.81 27.30 18.10
N LEU A 467 -6.30 28.04 17.11
CA LEU A 467 -7.05 29.09 16.42
C LEU A 467 -8.27 28.50 15.70
N LYS A 468 -8.09 27.41 14.97
CA LYS A 468 -9.20 26.70 14.28
C LYS A 468 -10.27 26.27 15.26
N GLN A 469 -9.88 25.69 16.41
CA GLN A 469 -10.82 25.26 17.46
C GLN A 469 -11.55 26.47 18.11
N ALA A 470 -10.83 27.54 18.42
CA ALA A 470 -11.41 28.74 18.99
C ALA A 470 -12.38 29.43 18.03
N THR A 471 -12.05 29.48 16.74
CA THR A 471 -12.93 30.02 15.70
C THR A 471 -14.20 29.16 15.52
N ALA A 472 -14.07 27.84 15.58
CA ALA A 472 -15.21 26.92 15.53
C ALA A 472 -16.12 27.08 16.77
N ALA A 473 -15.56 27.32 17.95
CA ALA A 473 -16.31 27.60 19.15
C ALA A 473 -17.08 28.92 19.05
N LEU A 474 -16.43 30.00 18.62
CA LEU A 474 -17.08 31.30 18.38
C LEU A 474 -18.25 31.15 17.42
N LYS A 475 -18.05 30.43 16.31
CA LYS A 475 -19.10 30.19 15.33
C LYS A 475 -20.32 29.48 15.94
N ARG A 476 -20.11 28.47 16.80
CA ARG A 476 -21.20 27.77 17.51
C ARG A 476 -21.98 28.72 18.43
N HIS A 477 -21.27 29.60 19.15
CA HIS A 477 -21.91 30.59 20.03
C HIS A 477 -22.73 31.61 19.24
N LEU A 478 -22.21 32.14 18.13
CA LEU A 478 -22.94 33.07 17.25
C LEU A 478 -24.20 32.43 16.65
N LEU A 479 -24.10 31.19 16.19
CA LEU A 479 -25.25 30.46 15.65
C LEU A 479 -26.32 30.21 16.71
N ALA A 480 -25.92 29.85 17.93
CA ALA A 480 -26.85 29.66 19.05
C ALA A 480 -27.55 30.96 19.46
N GLU A 481 -26.84 32.10 19.43
CA GLU A 481 -27.43 33.41 19.68
C GLU A 481 -28.45 33.78 18.60
N GLU A 482 -28.12 33.61 17.32
CA GLU A 482 -29.03 33.88 16.19
C GLU A 482 -30.29 33.02 16.28
N GLN A 483 -30.16 31.73 16.56
CA GLN A 483 -31.31 30.82 16.74
C GLN A 483 -32.19 31.26 17.92
N ALA A 484 -31.60 31.66 19.02
CA ALA A 484 -32.30 32.14 20.18
C ALA A 484 -33.02 33.47 19.94
N LEU A 485 -32.37 34.38 19.21
CA LEU A 485 -33.01 35.65 18.80
C LEU A 485 -34.21 35.43 17.90
N ARG A 486 -34.07 34.55 16.89
CA ARG A 486 -35.21 34.18 16.03
C ARG A 486 -36.38 33.55 16.81
N ALA A 487 -36.06 32.70 17.79
CA ALA A 487 -37.06 32.08 18.65
C ALA A 487 -37.75 33.14 19.56
N HIS A 488 -36.98 34.11 20.07
CA HIS A 488 -37.51 35.22 20.85
C HIS A 488 -38.46 36.09 20.01
N GLN A 489 -38.06 36.47 18.79
CA GLN A 489 -38.91 37.25 17.87
C GLN A 489 -40.23 36.53 17.57
N ARG A 490 -40.19 35.21 17.30
CA ARG A 490 -41.45 34.42 17.12
C ARG A 490 -42.34 34.41 18.36
N ARG A 491 -41.75 34.33 19.55
CA ARG A 491 -42.51 34.39 20.82
C ARG A 491 -43.09 35.77 21.05
N ALA A 492 -42.37 36.84 20.77
CA ALA A 492 -42.83 38.21 20.87
C ALA A 492 -44.07 38.43 19.96
N GLN A 493 -44.01 37.96 18.72
CA GLN A 493 -45.14 38.04 17.80
C GLN A 493 -46.34 37.25 18.32
N LYS A 494 -46.11 36.00 18.76
CA LYS A 494 -47.18 35.16 19.35
C LYS A 494 -47.79 35.78 20.62
N ARG A 495 -46.96 36.46 21.43
CA ARG A 495 -47.45 37.19 22.63
C ARG A 495 -48.41 38.31 22.22
N LEU A 496 -48.06 39.12 21.21
CA LEU A 496 -48.96 40.18 20.72
C LEU A 496 -50.28 39.62 20.22
N GLU A 497 -50.27 38.51 19.49
CA GLU A 497 -51.50 37.83 19.04
C GLU A 497 -52.34 37.33 20.21
N LEU A 498 -51.70 36.72 21.22
CA LEU A 498 -52.41 36.23 22.42
C LEU A 498 -52.97 37.36 23.30
N GLU A 499 -52.22 38.48 23.45
CA GLU A 499 -52.65 39.66 24.19
C GLU A 499 -53.85 40.35 23.47
N ALA A 500 -53.81 40.43 22.13
CA ALA A 500 -54.93 40.93 21.33
C ALA A 500 -56.19 40.06 21.49
N ASN A 501 -56.00 38.72 21.42
CA ASN A 501 -57.14 37.80 21.64
C ASN A 501 -57.69 37.90 23.09
N LEU A 502 -56.83 38.05 24.09
CA LEU A 502 -57.25 38.24 25.49
C LEU A 502 -58.00 39.52 25.69
N ALA A 503 -57.65 40.61 24.99
CA ALA A 503 -58.32 41.90 25.04
C ALA A 503 -59.70 41.87 24.37
N GLN A 504 -59.96 40.97 23.43
CA GLN A 504 -61.23 40.79 22.75
C GLN A 504 -62.23 39.96 23.60
N GLU A 505 -61.78 39.24 24.61
CA GLU A 505 -62.63 38.42 25.48
C GLU A 505 -63.39 39.30 26.47
N ALA A 506 -64.73 39.41 26.32
CA ALA A 506 -65.53 40.36 27.02
C ALA A 506 -65.77 40.04 28.51
N THR A 507 -65.48 38.83 28.99
CA THR A 507 -65.72 38.38 30.38
C THR A 507 -64.43 37.68 30.92
N THR A 508 -63.99 38.18 32.11
CA THR A 508 -62.76 37.68 32.77
C THR A 508 -62.91 36.29 33.41
N ASP A 509 -64.07 35.73 33.45
CA ASP A 509 -64.30 34.46 34.17
C ASP A 509 -64.59 33.25 33.27
N THR A 510 -64.35 33.38 31.97
CA THR A 510 -64.51 32.25 31.04
C THR A 510 -63.32 31.31 31.10
N ALA A 511 -63.56 30.01 30.84
CA ALA A 511 -62.45 29.02 30.73
C ALA A 511 -61.46 29.43 29.67
N GLN A 512 -61.88 30.10 28.61
CA GLN A 512 -61.10 30.58 27.51
C GLN A 512 -60.15 31.74 27.92
N TYR A 513 -60.70 32.71 28.70
CA TYR A 513 -59.89 33.80 29.25
C TYR A 513 -58.71 33.26 30.14
N ARG A 514 -59.09 32.31 31.05
CA ARG A 514 -58.06 31.69 31.92
C ARG A 514 -57.01 30.87 31.15
N ALA A 515 -57.37 30.22 30.03
CA ALA A 515 -56.46 29.53 29.18
C ALA A 515 -55.53 30.49 28.44
N LEU A 516 -56.03 31.58 27.82
CA LEU A 516 -55.27 32.61 27.16
C LEU A 516 -54.29 33.31 28.12
N SER A 517 -54.82 33.67 29.33
CA SER A 517 -54.00 34.32 30.38
C SER A 517 -52.79 33.45 30.80
N ARG A 518 -53.00 32.13 30.95
CA ARG A 518 -51.90 31.17 31.23
C ARG A 518 -50.89 31.09 30.07
N GLN A 519 -51.34 31.13 28.82
CA GLN A 519 -50.47 31.13 27.66
C GLN A 519 -49.62 32.40 27.58
N VAL A 520 -50.23 33.57 27.82
CA VAL A 520 -49.49 34.87 27.89
C VAL A 520 -48.45 34.84 29.00
N ALA A 521 -48.81 34.35 30.20
CA ALA A 521 -47.85 34.22 31.30
C ALA A 521 -46.69 33.27 30.99
N SER A 522 -46.98 32.15 30.31
CA SER A 522 -45.97 31.20 29.87
C SER A 522 -44.96 31.82 28.88
N VAL A 523 -45.45 32.60 27.90
CA VAL A 523 -44.59 33.30 26.92
C VAL A 523 -43.74 34.38 27.60
N LYS A 524 -44.32 35.18 28.53
CA LYS A 524 -43.60 36.18 29.33
C LYS A 524 -42.48 35.55 30.18
N SER A 525 -42.74 34.40 30.80
CA SER A 525 -41.71 33.65 31.55
C SER A 525 -40.59 33.13 30.65
N ALA A 526 -40.90 32.70 29.42
CA ALA A 526 -39.90 32.28 28.44
C ALA A 526 -39.06 33.47 27.91
N ASP A 527 -39.63 34.66 27.81
CA ASP A 527 -38.90 35.87 27.44
C ASP A 527 -37.93 36.31 28.53
N GLY A 528 -38.35 36.29 29.83
CA GLY A 528 -37.43 36.57 30.94
C GLY A 528 -36.24 35.61 31.00
N ARG A 529 -36.45 34.31 30.73
CA ARG A 529 -35.38 33.32 30.62
C ARG A 529 -34.43 33.61 29.43
N TYR A 530 -34.96 34.10 28.32
CA TYR A 530 -34.15 34.50 27.17
C TYR A 530 -33.22 35.64 27.51
N GLU A 531 -33.69 36.68 28.22
CA GLU A 531 -32.83 37.83 28.63
C GLU A 531 -31.66 37.38 29.47
N THR A 532 -31.89 36.52 30.46
CA THR A 532 -30.79 35.99 31.31
C THR A 532 -29.79 35.21 30.49
N THR A 533 -30.24 34.26 29.63
CA THR A 533 -29.35 33.46 28.80
C THR A 533 -28.68 34.25 27.68
N CYS A 534 -29.24 35.36 27.23
CA CYS A 534 -28.62 36.27 26.26
C CYS A 534 -27.36 36.92 26.83
N VAL A 535 -27.35 37.34 28.08
CA VAL A 535 -26.17 37.89 28.75
C VAL A 535 -25.07 36.85 28.83
N GLU A 536 -25.40 35.63 29.21
CA GLU A 536 -24.41 34.52 29.27
C GLU A 536 -23.80 34.20 27.90
N ARG A 537 -24.63 34.16 26.84
CA ARG A 537 -24.14 33.93 25.48
C ARG A 537 -23.23 35.02 24.97
N ARG A 538 -23.59 36.28 25.19
CA ARG A 538 -22.72 37.44 24.83
C ARG A 538 -21.38 37.35 25.54
N LYS A 539 -21.36 37.01 26.83
CA LYS A 539 -20.13 36.79 27.58
C LYS A 539 -19.28 35.66 26.97
N ALA A 540 -19.90 34.55 26.54
CA ALA A 540 -19.19 33.44 25.89
C ALA A 540 -18.64 33.84 24.51
N ILE A 541 -19.35 34.66 23.75
CA ILE A 541 -18.89 35.23 22.48
C ILE A 541 -17.67 36.14 22.73
N ASP A 542 -17.74 37.07 23.68
CA ASP A 542 -16.65 37.98 24.02
C ASP A 542 -15.40 37.21 24.50
N GLN A 543 -15.56 36.22 25.33
CA GLN A 543 -14.48 35.32 25.75
C GLN A 543 -13.82 34.61 24.57
N SER A 544 -14.65 34.17 23.60
CA SER A 544 -14.14 33.52 22.38
C SER A 544 -13.35 34.49 21.52
N HIS A 545 -13.78 35.73 21.38
CA HIS A 545 -13.02 36.79 20.70
C HIS A 545 -11.70 37.08 21.39
N GLN A 546 -11.68 37.24 22.71
CA GLN A 546 -10.47 37.46 23.49
C GLN A 546 -9.48 36.33 23.33
N ARG A 547 -9.98 35.06 23.36
CA ARG A 547 -9.14 33.88 23.14
C ARG A 547 -8.53 33.84 21.74
N ILE A 548 -9.29 34.17 20.71
CA ILE A 548 -8.81 34.24 19.32
C ILE A 548 -7.72 35.32 19.21
N ALA A 549 -7.96 36.51 19.74
CA ALA A 549 -6.98 37.60 19.73
C ALA A 549 -5.67 37.24 20.45
N ALA A 550 -5.76 36.59 21.61
CA ALA A 550 -4.61 36.11 22.34
C ALA A 550 -3.78 35.08 21.54
N ILE A 551 -4.46 34.12 20.87
CA ILE A 551 -3.79 33.15 20.01
C ILE A 551 -3.14 33.83 18.79
N GLN A 552 -3.77 34.84 18.18
CA GLN A 552 -3.21 35.60 17.07
C GLN A 552 -1.93 36.35 17.45
N VAL A 553 -1.90 36.95 18.63
CA VAL A 553 -0.67 37.55 19.17
C VAL A 553 0.45 36.55 19.33
N GLN A 554 0.15 35.37 19.88
CA GLN A 554 1.14 34.27 20.00
C GLN A 554 1.62 33.79 18.63
N ILE A 555 0.74 33.74 17.64
CA ILE A 555 1.06 33.33 16.25
C ILE A 555 2.08 34.33 15.63
N VAL A 556 1.92 35.63 15.85
CA VAL A 556 2.85 36.65 15.33
C VAL A 556 4.22 36.50 15.98
N GLY A 557 4.28 36.21 17.27
CA GLY A 557 5.54 36.03 18.02
C GLY A 557 6.23 34.69 17.83
N THR A 558 5.59 33.71 17.14
CA THR A 558 6.12 32.37 16.99
C THR A 558 6.78 32.16 15.63
N ARG A 559 8.01 31.62 15.64
CA ARG A 559 8.71 31.27 14.39
C ARG A 559 7.82 30.36 13.52
N ALA A 560 7.60 30.77 12.29
CA ALA A 560 6.69 30.07 11.38
C ALA A 560 7.24 28.71 10.91
N THR A 561 8.56 28.66 10.66
CA THR A 561 9.28 27.49 10.19
C THR A 561 10.44 27.14 11.11
N GLU A 562 10.88 25.90 11.06
CA GLU A 562 12.04 25.37 11.76
C GLU A 562 12.77 24.37 10.86
N SER A 563 14.07 24.13 11.12
CA SER A 563 14.80 23.08 10.45
C SER A 563 14.15 21.73 10.75
N ARG A 564 13.86 20.98 9.72
CA ARG A 564 13.34 19.62 9.84
C ARG A 564 14.30 18.73 10.63
N MET A 565 15.60 18.82 10.34
CA MET A 565 16.62 18.01 10.98
C MET A 565 16.67 18.30 12.49
N GLU A 566 16.66 19.57 12.89
CA GLU A 566 16.61 19.95 14.29
C GLU A 566 15.36 19.42 15.00
N ALA A 567 14.21 19.52 14.37
CA ALA A 567 12.95 18.98 14.92
C ALA A 567 13.00 17.46 15.13
N LEU A 568 13.60 16.71 14.19
CA LEU A 568 13.75 15.27 14.29
C LEU A 568 14.71 14.86 15.42
N ILE A 569 15.81 15.59 15.58
CA ILE A 569 16.79 15.35 16.64
C ILE A 569 16.18 15.66 18.01
N GLN A 570 15.50 16.78 18.17
CA GLN A 570 14.80 17.13 19.42
C GLN A 570 13.74 16.10 19.81
N ALA A 571 13.06 15.53 18.83
CA ALA A 571 12.07 14.47 19.04
C ALA A 571 12.69 13.07 19.22
N GLN A 572 14.02 12.95 19.24
CA GLN A 572 14.75 11.66 19.33
C GLN A 572 14.27 10.64 18.31
N MET A 573 13.95 11.12 17.10
CA MET A 573 13.52 10.26 16.02
C MET A 573 14.69 9.49 15.43
N VAL A 574 14.39 8.30 14.92
CA VAL A 574 15.37 7.45 14.24
C VAL A 574 14.90 7.08 12.83
N LYS A 575 15.86 6.84 11.96
CA LYS A 575 15.62 6.28 10.62
C LYS A 575 15.96 4.80 10.62
N LEU A 576 15.02 3.96 10.19
CA LEU A 576 15.29 2.53 10.05
C LEU A 576 16.34 2.26 8.96
N ASP A 577 17.28 1.38 9.26
CA ASP A 577 18.24 0.88 8.27
C ASP A 577 17.56 -0.16 7.38
N CYS A 578 17.05 0.29 6.25
CA CYS A 578 16.30 -0.53 5.30
C CYS A 578 17.18 -1.29 4.30
N ARG A 579 18.51 -1.26 4.39
CA ARG A 579 19.41 -1.90 3.41
C ARG A 579 19.18 -3.40 3.29
N CYS A 580 19.13 -4.12 4.42
CA CYS A 580 18.83 -5.56 4.43
C CYS A 580 17.42 -5.86 3.90
N LYS A 581 16.43 -5.03 4.26
CA LYS A 581 15.07 -5.16 3.73
C LYS A 581 15.05 -4.96 2.23
N ARG A 582 15.73 -3.92 1.72
CA ARG A 582 15.81 -3.63 0.28
C ARG A 582 16.41 -4.82 -0.49
N LEU A 583 17.52 -5.37 -0.02
CA LEU A 583 18.13 -6.55 -0.64
C LEU A 583 17.17 -7.73 -0.69
N LEU A 584 16.53 -8.06 0.45
CA LEU A 584 15.64 -9.21 0.52
C LEU A 584 14.36 -8.99 -0.29
N ASP A 585 13.85 -7.77 -0.34
CA ASP A 585 12.66 -7.44 -1.14
C ASP A 585 12.92 -7.52 -2.64
N VAL A 586 14.12 -7.17 -3.12
CA VAL A 586 14.51 -7.40 -4.54
C VAL A 586 14.49 -8.90 -4.85
N LEU A 587 15.02 -9.73 -3.95
CA LEU A 587 14.95 -11.19 -4.11
C LEU A 587 13.51 -11.72 -4.07
N ARG A 588 12.65 -11.20 -3.18
CA ARG A 588 11.22 -11.54 -3.10
C ARG A 588 10.49 -11.23 -4.40
N ILE A 589 10.76 -10.06 -4.97
CA ILE A 589 10.19 -9.62 -6.25
C ILE A 589 10.68 -10.53 -7.38
N SER A 590 11.98 -10.82 -7.44
CA SER A 590 12.54 -11.72 -8.45
C SER A 590 11.99 -13.14 -8.32
N ALA A 591 11.89 -13.66 -7.09
CA ALA A 591 11.29 -14.97 -6.83
C ALA A 591 9.82 -15.03 -7.26
N ARG A 592 9.04 -13.98 -6.98
CA ARG A 592 7.65 -13.86 -7.43
C ARG A 592 7.53 -13.85 -8.95
N ASN A 593 8.35 -13.07 -9.63
CA ASN A 593 8.28 -12.93 -11.07
C ASN A 593 8.67 -14.23 -11.78
N LEU A 594 9.72 -14.89 -11.34
CA LEU A 594 10.14 -16.20 -11.85
C LEU A 594 9.11 -17.31 -11.55
N PHE A 595 8.50 -17.28 -10.35
CA PHE A 595 7.39 -18.17 -10.02
C PHE A 595 6.21 -17.98 -10.97
N TYR A 596 5.86 -16.74 -11.28
CA TYR A 596 4.76 -16.43 -12.20
C TYR A 596 5.05 -16.89 -13.64
N GLN A 597 6.30 -16.80 -14.08
CA GLN A 597 6.71 -17.33 -15.40
C GLN A 597 6.59 -18.86 -15.44
N ALA A 598 7.12 -19.55 -14.42
CA ALA A 598 7.05 -21.00 -14.32
C ALA A 598 5.60 -21.53 -14.16
N LEU A 599 4.69 -20.70 -13.65
CA LEU A 599 3.27 -21.00 -13.54
C LEU A 599 2.54 -20.99 -14.91
N GLN A 600 3.06 -20.32 -15.95
CA GLN A 600 2.32 -20.09 -17.19
C GLN A 600 1.91 -21.40 -17.91
N PRO A 601 2.74 -22.44 -18.03
CA PRO A 601 2.30 -23.74 -18.59
C PRO A 601 1.14 -24.35 -17.80
N PHE A 602 1.17 -24.25 -16.48
CA PHE A 602 0.11 -24.75 -15.62
C PHE A 602 -1.23 -24.02 -15.88
N LYS A 603 -1.19 -22.68 -15.95
CA LYS A 603 -2.38 -21.85 -16.24
C LYS A 603 -2.99 -22.13 -17.61
N LYS A 604 -2.21 -22.52 -18.60
CA LYS A 604 -2.72 -22.89 -19.93
C LYS A 604 -3.55 -24.18 -19.89
N ALA A 605 -3.24 -25.08 -18.96
CA ALA A 605 -3.88 -26.38 -18.83
C ALA A 605 -4.90 -26.47 -17.68
N TYR A 606 -4.96 -25.48 -16.81
CA TYR A 606 -5.83 -25.43 -15.63
C TYR A 606 -6.65 -24.15 -15.60
N ASP A 607 -7.95 -24.27 -15.86
CA ASP A 607 -8.86 -23.12 -16.04
C ASP A 607 -9.60 -22.75 -14.75
N ASN A 608 -8.93 -22.80 -13.60
CA ASN A 608 -9.45 -22.26 -12.35
C ASN A 608 -8.47 -21.24 -11.75
N TYR A 609 -8.75 -19.95 -11.95
CA TYR A 609 -7.87 -18.83 -11.54
C TYR A 609 -7.89 -18.54 -10.03
N ARG A 610 -8.73 -19.24 -9.26
CA ARG A 610 -8.81 -19.04 -7.81
C ARG A 610 -7.69 -19.74 -7.06
N ASP A 611 -7.27 -20.90 -7.53
CA ASP A 611 -6.34 -21.80 -6.83
C ASP A 611 -5.16 -22.32 -7.67
N ASP A 612 -5.03 -21.86 -8.93
CA ASP A 612 -3.92 -22.20 -9.82
C ASP A 612 -2.54 -21.94 -9.16
N HIS A 613 -2.37 -20.79 -8.55
CA HIS A 613 -1.15 -20.43 -7.81
C HIS A 613 -0.89 -21.37 -6.62
N ASP A 614 -1.91 -21.71 -5.86
CA ASP A 614 -1.77 -22.56 -4.67
C ASP A 614 -1.44 -24.00 -5.07
N HIS A 615 -2.01 -24.52 -6.17
CA HIS A 615 -1.69 -25.83 -6.69
C HIS A 615 -0.28 -25.91 -7.28
N PHE A 616 0.14 -24.93 -8.07
CA PHE A 616 1.49 -24.88 -8.59
C PHE A 616 2.52 -24.70 -7.47
N ARG A 617 2.21 -23.92 -6.44
CA ARG A 617 3.05 -23.79 -5.24
C ARG A 617 3.22 -25.13 -4.52
N LYS A 618 2.17 -25.90 -4.33
CA LYS A 618 2.26 -27.26 -3.75
C LYS A 618 3.12 -28.17 -4.59
N LEU A 619 3.06 -28.05 -5.92
CA LEU A 619 3.94 -28.79 -6.83
C LEU A 619 5.40 -28.40 -6.65
N SER A 620 5.71 -27.10 -6.66
CA SER A 620 7.07 -26.58 -6.49
C SER A 620 7.67 -26.80 -5.08
N GLN A 621 6.85 -27.14 -4.10
CA GLN A 621 7.25 -27.48 -2.73
C GLN A 621 7.15 -28.98 -2.45
N SER A 622 6.94 -29.80 -3.49
CA SER A 622 6.78 -31.24 -3.31
C SER A 622 8.09 -31.92 -2.93
N PRO A 623 8.05 -32.89 -2.03
CA PRO A 623 9.15 -33.82 -1.86
C PRO A 623 9.29 -34.71 -3.10
N GLY A 624 10.39 -35.42 -3.19
CA GLY A 624 10.63 -36.35 -4.30
C GLY A 624 11.89 -37.16 -4.14
N VAL A 625 12.14 -38.01 -5.12
CA VAL A 625 13.37 -38.80 -5.24
C VAL A 625 14.17 -38.27 -6.44
N LEU A 626 15.43 -37.98 -6.22
CA LEU A 626 16.39 -37.66 -7.24
C LEU A 626 17.12 -38.96 -7.63
N GLU A 627 16.85 -39.47 -8.82
CA GLU A 627 17.57 -40.60 -9.44
C GLU A 627 18.74 -39.99 -10.24
N VAL A 628 19.92 -40.00 -9.63
CA VAL A 628 21.14 -39.42 -10.21
C VAL A 628 21.83 -40.42 -11.11
N GLY A 629 21.82 -40.18 -12.41
CA GLY A 629 22.52 -40.94 -13.41
C GLY A 629 23.75 -40.20 -13.97
N ALA A 630 24.50 -40.84 -14.89
CA ALA A 630 25.72 -40.25 -15.47
C ALA A 630 25.44 -39.02 -16.34
N GLU A 631 24.35 -39.01 -17.12
CA GLU A 631 24.03 -37.96 -18.09
C GLU A 631 22.82 -37.11 -17.70
N ARG A 632 21.96 -37.64 -16.87
CA ARG A 632 20.70 -36.99 -16.47
C ARG A 632 20.33 -37.31 -15.03
N ILE A 633 19.50 -36.44 -14.45
CA ILE A 633 18.87 -36.61 -13.15
C ILE A 633 17.36 -36.69 -13.37
N VAL A 634 16.74 -37.79 -12.98
CA VAL A 634 15.28 -37.91 -13.01
C VAL A 634 14.72 -37.54 -11.64
N ILE A 635 13.80 -36.57 -11.62
CA ILE A 635 13.18 -36.04 -10.40
C ILE A 635 11.75 -36.60 -10.34
N HIS A 636 11.54 -37.54 -9.45
CA HIS A 636 10.22 -38.13 -9.19
C HIS A 636 9.52 -37.28 -8.11
N LEU A 637 8.72 -36.32 -8.54
CA LEU A 637 7.95 -35.45 -7.61
C LEU A 637 6.81 -36.24 -6.96
N MET A 638 6.68 -36.11 -5.64
CA MET A 638 5.68 -36.80 -4.83
C MET A 638 4.81 -35.80 -4.07
N PRO A 639 3.91 -35.10 -4.73
CA PRO A 639 3.03 -34.15 -4.07
C PRO A 639 2.24 -34.80 -2.94
N ARG A 640 2.15 -34.13 -1.81
CA ARG A 640 1.37 -34.58 -0.65
C ARG A 640 -0.14 -34.62 -0.91
N THR A 641 -0.58 -34.02 -2.02
CA THR A 641 -1.99 -33.90 -2.41
C THR A 641 -2.24 -34.85 -3.59
N ASN A 642 -3.30 -35.65 -3.55
CA ASN A 642 -3.71 -36.44 -4.70
C ASN A 642 -4.25 -35.50 -5.78
N TYR A 643 -3.59 -35.50 -6.93
CA TYR A 643 -4.06 -34.79 -8.11
C TYR A 643 -5.01 -35.70 -8.87
N GLY A 644 -6.32 -35.37 -8.90
CA GLY A 644 -7.33 -36.05 -9.71
C GLY A 644 -7.63 -35.29 -10.99
N GLY A 645 -8.14 -35.99 -11.99
CA GLY A 645 -8.78 -35.44 -13.17
C GLY A 645 -7.97 -34.32 -13.90
N GLU A 646 -8.55 -33.14 -14.01
CA GLU A 646 -8.00 -32.02 -14.75
C GLU A 646 -6.73 -31.46 -14.09
N LEU A 647 -6.67 -31.45 -12.76
CA LEU A 647 -5.48 -30.96 -12.04
C LEU A 647 -4.28 -31.85 -12.36
N ARG A 648 -4.43 -33.18 -12.41
CA ARG A 648 -3.36 -34.09 -12.81
C ARG A 648 -2.90 -33.85 -14.24
N LYS A 649 -3.82 -33.60 -15.17
CA LYS A 649 -3.49 -33.26 -16.56
C LYS A 649 -2.68 -31.97 -16.63
N ALA A 650 -3.07 -30.95 -15.86
CA ALA A 650 -2.34 -29.68 -15.80
C ALA A 650 -0.92 -29.85 -15.24
N VAL A 651 -0.77 -30.67 -14.18
CA VAL A 651 0.56 -30.98 -13.62
C VAL A 651 1.43 -31.68 -14.65
N LEU A 652 0.93 -32.72 -15.31
CA LEU A 652 1.68 -33.46 -16.34
C LEU A 652 2.05 -32.55 -17.51
N HIS A 653 1.12 -31.75 -18.02
CA HIS A 653 1.41 -30.76 -19.06
C HIS A 653 2.51 -29.78 -18.64
N THR A 654 2.52 -29.37 -17.36
CA THR A 654 3.54 -28.47 -16.81
C THR A 654 4.91 -29.14 -16.77
N LEU A 655 4.97 -30.39 -16.29
CA LEU A 655 6.23 -31.13 -16.24
C LEU A 655 6.78 -31.43 -17.65
N ASP A 656 5.92 -31.73 -18.62
CA ASP A 656 6.31 -31.91 -20.02
C ASP A 656 6.88 -30.60 -20.60
N ALA A 657 6.24 -29.45 -20.33
CA ALA A 657 6.74 -28.16 -20.76
C ALA A 657 8.11 -27.83 -20.16
N ILE A 658 8.31 -28.09 -18.86
CA ILE A 658 9.57 -27.90 -18.16
C ILE A 658 10.67 -28.85 -18.72
N ASN A 659 10.32 -30.11 -18.98
CA ASN A 659 11.25 -31.07 -19.55
C ASN A 659 11.68 -30.68 -20.98
N ALA A 660 10.79 -30.04 -21.76
CA ALA A 660 11.09 -29.55 -23.10
C ALA A 660 12.09 -28.37 -23.07
N GLU A 661 12.19 -27.63 -21.98
CA GLU A 661 13.20 -26.56 -21.78
C GLU A 661 14.62 -27.13 -21.61
N GLY A 662 14.75 -28.41 -21.28
CA GLY A 662 16.05 -29.07 -21.10
C GLY A 662 16.89 -28.49 -19.99
N LEU A 663 16.26 -28.19 -18.84
CA LEU A 663 16.92 -27.59 -17.68
C LEU A 663 18.12 -28.40 -17.22
N GLU A 664 19.17 -27.71 -16.80
CA GLU A 664 20.36 -28.32 -16.22
C GLU A 664 20.34 -28.22 -14.71
N TYR A 665 20.95 -29.20 -14.05
CA TYR A 665 21.08 -29.18 -12.60
C TYR A 665 22.07 -28.10 -12.19
N PRO A 666 21.72 -27.21 -11.24
CA PRO A 666 22.56 -26.06 -10.90
C PRO A 666 23.99 -26.41 -10.46
N CYS A 667 24.16 -27.60 -9.86
CA CYS A 667 25.43 -28.10 -9.35
C CYS A 667 26.28 -28.86 -10.37
N LEU A 668 25.68 -29.28 -11.48
CA LEU A 668 26.28 -30.23 -12.39
C LEU A 668 26.16 -29.74 -13.83
N GLU A 669 27.15 -29.07 -14.32
CA GLU A 669 27.20 -28.65 -15.73
C GLU A 669 27.01 -29.84 -16.67
N GLY A 670 26.03 -29.76 -17.57
CA GLY A 670 25.73 -30.77 -18.59
C GLY A 670 24.77 -31.87 -18.19
N ARG A 671 24.42 -32.05 -16.92
CA ARG A 671 23.38 -33.00 -16.52
C ARG A 671 22.00 -32.39 -16.62
N LYS A 672 21.16 -33.00 -17.47
CA LYS A 672 19.79 -32.54 -17.71
C LYS A 672 18.83 -33.08 -16.67
N LEU A 673 17.91 -32.20 -16.25
CA LEU A 673 16.79 -32.58 -15.37
C LEU A 673 15.64 -33.16 -16.17
N ASN A 674 15.03 -34.20 -15.66
CA ASN A 674 13.81 -34.77 -16.20
C ASN A 674 12.78 -34.97 -15.07
N PHE A 675 11.69 -34.28 -15.11
CA PHE A 675 10.66 -34.28 -14.07
C PHE A 675 9.56 -35.30 -14.39
N ARG A 676 9.18 -36.08 -13.39
CA ARG A 676 8.10 -37.04 -13.45
C ARG A 676 7.22 -36.95 -12.22
N LEU A 677 5.96 -37.30 -12.35
CA LEU A 677 5.07 -37.47 -11.22
C LEU A 677 5.26 -38.88 -10.69
N GLY A 678 5.89 -39.01 -9.52
CA GLY A 678 6.16 -40.31 -8.89
C GLY A 678 4.97 -40.83 -8.08
N GLN A 679 4.95 -42.15 -7.87
CA GLN A 679 4.08 -42.82 -6.90
C GLN A 679 4.91 -43.22 -5.69
N ARG A 680 4.46 -42.86 -4.49
CA ARG A 680 5.22 -43.10 -3.25
C ARG A 680 5.53 -44.58 -3.02
N SER A 681 4.57 -45.46 -3.21
CA SER A 681 4.72 -46.91 -3.06
C SER A 681 5.76 -47.51 -4.03
N GLU A 682 5.83 -47.01 -5.25
CA GLU A 682 6.80 -47.48 -6.26
C GLU A 682 8.24 -47.05 -5.89
N MET A 683 8.40 -45.87 -5.36
CA MET A 683 9.70 -45.33 -5.00
C MET A 683 10.24 -45.86 -3.67
N GLU A 684 9.37 -46.07 -2.68
CA GLU A 684 9.74 -46.76 -1.43
C GLU A 684 10.24 -48.18 -1.69
N LEU A 685 9.64 -48.90 -2.66
CA LEU A 685 10.11 -50.22 -3.09
C LEU A 685 11.51 -50.13 -3.76
N LYS A 686 11.77 -49.15 -4.62
CA LYS A 686 13.09 -48.98 -5.25
C LYS A 686 14.17 -48.62 -4.24
N MET A 687 13.89 -47.72 -3.31
CA MET A 687 14.84 -47.29 -2.27
C MET A 687 15.20 -48.44 -1.31
N ASN A 688 14.26 -49.36 -1.02
CA ASN A 688 14.52 -50.51 -0.16
C ASN A 688 15.26 -51.65 -0.86
N VAL A 689 15.34 -51.65 -2.19
CA VAL A 689 16.10 -52.65 -2.96
C VAL A 689 17.57 -52.22 -3.13
N ASP A 690 17.83 -50.92 -3.12
CA ASP A 690 19.19 -50.34 -3.27
C ASP A 690 19.89 -50.08 -1.92
N ALA A 691 19.23 -50.32 -0.77
CA ALA A 691 19.80 -50.22 0.58
C ALA A 691 20.19 -51.62 1.09
#